data_5aba76099c9319be12f5fbf6a906f930
#
_entry.id   5aba76099c9319be12f5fbf6a906f930
#
_cell.length_a   1.000
_cell.length_b   1.000
_cell.length_c   1.000
_cell.angle_alpha   90.00
_cell.angle_beta   90.00
_cell.angle_gamma   90.00
#
_symmetry.space_group_name_H-M   'P 1'
#
loop_
_entity.id
_entity.type
_entity.pdbx_description
1 polymer ?
#
loop_
_entity_poly.entity_id
_entity_poly.type
_entity_poly.pdbx_seq_one_letter_code
_entity_poly.pdbx_strand_id
1 'polypeptide(L)'
;MKTIRTHTSIVILGTLLIWFLPSEGWASVQVDDLYFDLNTSAYTAAVASNPYYYSGAVVIPASIVYNGNTYQVTSIGSCAFLDCSGMTSIYMPSSVTIIESSAFERCTGLTSLYIGSGVTTINYEAFKNCSNLTSLILPASVKTISDEVFSGCTSLTEIVTERTTAPTISISTFNGVDKTSCTVYVPEGYHSSYVNAANWKAFSNIVERTVLATGSCGNNVTYTIYSDMTMVISGVGAMFDRDWDDHIIADYCDQIKQVIIGEGVTSIGGYAFCSYASLSSITIPSSVTSIGVHAFSSCTSLSSITIPSSVTRIGSYAFVSCTSLTSVSIPYSVNTIGYGVFSGCTNLSGISVSDSNTKYDSRDNCNAIIESSTNTLIAGCQNTVIPSSVTSIGYSAFSGCTSLSSITIPSSVTSIGSSAFYSCTSLSSIEIPSSVTSIGDWAFESCSSLTSVSIPYGVNSIGYGVFCGCSNLSGISVSGSNTNYDSRDNCNAIIETSTNKLIAGCKNTMIPSSVTSIGDGAFYNCTSQTSITVPGSVTRIGSSAFYSCTSLISVWMEASAPISISDSVFSLVDKYACTLYVPSGSKTAYENATNWNDFQNIVEYVVDPGTNISELDNAIYVDPVQGCIGGTMDIPVKMKNSYPVRGFQFKLEMPEGTTINEWKLCINRLPSGATLSDMIATQRIDGNTIYVVCTLNYGDATFAGNDGEITTVNVTFGDNMEVGSYPIYLTCCDVADAAANDEDLSDIRATLVLEDFLQGDANGDGKVRIGDATAILNYIVGNVPSNFKEKAADTNGDGKIRIGDATAILNIIVNQ
;
A
#
# COMPACT_ATOMS: atom_id res chain seq x y z
N MET A 1 -8.80 32.52 -31.12
CA MET A 1 -8.86 33.91 -30.70
C MET A 1 -8.70 33.94 -29.19
N LYS A 2 -7.48 34.15 -28.66
CA LYS A 2 -7.25 34.24 -27.22
C LYS A 2 -7.45 35.70 -26.82
N THR A 3 -8.36 35.94 -25.91
CA THR A 3 -8.76 37.26 -25.41
C THR A 3 -7.68 37.79 -24.50
N ILE A 4 -7.12 38.93 -24.86
CA ILE A 4 -6.18 39.70 -24.02
C ILE A 4 -7.00 40.29 -22.88
N ARG A 5 -6.75 39.90 -21.63
CA ARG A 5 -7.25 40.58 -20.44
C ARG A 5 -6.12 41.40 -19.84
N THR A 6 -6.23 42.70 -19.99
CA THR A 6 -5.43 43.66 -19.22
C THR A 6 -6.04 43.76 -17.81
N HIS A 7 -5.32 43.35 -16.79
CA HIS A 7 -5.72 43.56 -15.39
C HIS A 7 -4.92 44.71 -14.77
N THR A 8 -5.67 45.73 -14.43
CA THR A 8 -5.21 46.85 -13.58
C THR A 8 -5.49 46.42 -12.13
N SER A 9 -4.47 46.09 -11.36
CA SER A 9 -4.63 45.80 -9.94
C SER A 9 -4.61 47.07 -9.10
N ILE A 10 -5.73 47.38 -8.45
CA ILE A 10 -5.84 48.46 -7.45
C ILE A 10 -5.68 47.79 -6.07
N VAL A 11 -4.56 48.07 -5.40
CA VAL A 11 -4.38 47.72 -3.98
C VAL A 11 -4.74 48.96 -3.16
N ILE A 12 -5.81 48.92 -2.38
CA ILE A 12 -6.17 49.95 -1.40
C ILE A 12 -5.66 49.49 -0.03
N LEU A 13 -4.55 50.10 0.42
CA LEU A 13 -4.20 50.17 1.85
C LEU A 13 -3.92 51.62 2.18
N GLY A 14 -4.48 52.08 3.30
CA GLY A 14 -4.60 53.48 3.69
C GLY A 14 -3.31 54.28 3.63
N THR A 15 -3.47 55.52 3.08
CA THR A 15 -2.56 56.65 3.11
C THR A 15 -1.15 56.46 2.58
N LEU A 16 -1.04 56.24 1.26
CA LEU A 16 -0.18 56.94 0.29
C LEU A 16 -0.37 56.29 -1.09
N LEU A 17 -1.10 56.98 -1.98
CA LEU A 17 -1.15 56.62 -3.41
C LEU A 17 0.21 57.01 -4.03
N ILE A 18 1.10 56.05 -4.21
CA ILE A 18 2.21 56.19 -5.14
C ILE A 18 1.78 55.51 -6.44
N TRP A 19 1.50 56.31 -7.44
CA TRP A 19 1.29 55.82 -8.79
C TRP A 19 2.64 55.35 -9.35
N PHE A 20 2.88 54.05 -9.45
CA PHE A 20 3.90 53.52 -10.35
C PHE A 20 3.29 53.48 -11.75
N LEU A 21 3.60 54.47 -12.57
CA LEU A 21 3.49 54.33 -14.02
C LEU A 21 4.56 53.36 -14.48
N PRO A 22 4.22 52.32 -15.28
CA PRO A 22 5.24 51.49 -15.89
C PRO A 22 6.10 52.34 -16.79
N SER A 23 7.41 52.37 -16.58
CA SER A 23 8.37 52.93 -17.50
C SER A 23 8.22 52.24 -18.86
N GLU A 24 8.20 53.00 -19.92
CA GLU A 24 8.02 52.50 -21.30
C GLU A 24 8.92 51.30 -21.60
N GLY A 25 8.34 50.16 -22.02
CA GLY A 25 9.06 49.05 -22.61
C GLY A 25 8.88 47.66 -22.03
N TRP A 26 8.18 47.46 -20.92
CA TRP A 26 8.01 46.14 -20.30
C TRP A 26 6.53 45.69 -20.34
N ALA A 27 6.29 44.49 -20.88
CA ALA A 27 4.99 43.85 -20.85
C ALA A 27 5.15 42.46 -20.18
N SER A 28 4.49 42.26 -19.04
CA SER A 28 4.50 40.98 -18.37
C SER A 28 3.73 39.97 -19.20
N VAL A 29 4.35 38.85 -19.53
CA VAL A 29 3.77 37.78 -20.32
C VAL A 29 3.93 36.44 -19.58
N GLN A 30 2.96 35.57 -19.74
CA GLN A 30 3.08 34.19 -19.26
C GLN A 30 3.64 33.34 -20.40
N VAL A 31 4.73 32.59 -20.09
CA VAL A 31 5.26 31.54 -20.94
C VAL A 31 5.42 30.32 -20.07
N ASP A 32 4.74 29.23 -20.46
CA ASP A 32 4.58 28.03 -19.65
C ASP A 32 4.02 28.39 -18.25
N ASP A 33 4.65 27.95 -17.18
CA ASP A 33 4.21 28.14 -15.80
C ASP A 33 4.81 29.40 -15.16
N LEU A 34 5.62 30.19 -15.92
CA LEU A 34 6.30 31.36 -15.40
C LEU A 34 5.82 32.65 -16.07
N TYR A 35 5.92 33.74 -15.31
CA TYR A 35 5.68 35.11 -15.81
C TYR A 35 7.00 35.84 -16.06
N PHE A 36 7.05 36.60 -17.13
CA PHE A 36 8.24 37.34 -17.55
C PHE A 36 7.94 38.77 -17.93
N ASP A 37 8.79 39.66 -17.48
CA ASP A 37 8.85 41.02 -17.99
C ASP A 37 9.84 41.07 -19.16
N LEU A 38 9.36 41.43 -20.34
CA LEU A 38 10.16 41.43 -21.59
C LEU A 38 10.78 42.80 -21.87
N ASN A 39 12.09 42.81 -22.11
CA ASN A 39 12.74 43.91 -22.76
C ASN A 39 12.83 43.62 -24.26
N THR A 40 11.89 44.16 -25.02
CA THR A 40 11.78 43.90 -26.46
C THR A 40 12.90 44.54 -27.31
N SER A 41 13.59 45.54 -26.79
CA SER A 41 14.71 46.21 -27.48
C SER A 41 16.02 45.45 -27.28
N ALA A 42 16.24 44.82 -26.12
CA ALA A 42 17.45 44.08 -25.79
C ALA A 42 17.28 42.55 -26.02
N TYR A 43 16.06 42.07 -26.29
CA TYR A 43 15.71 40.65 -26.34
C TYR A 43 16.10 39.90 -25.05
N THR A 44 15.85 40.56 -23.89
CA THR A 44 16.03 39.96 -22.60
C THR A 44 14.73 39.88 -21.82
N ALA A 45 14.69 38.96 -20.84
CA ALA A 45 13.55 38.78 -19.96
C ALA A 45 14.00 38.74 -18.50
N ALA A 46 13.16 39.25 -17.61
CA ALA A 46 13.24 39.07 -16.18
C ALA A 46 12.09 38.17 -15.72
N VAL A 47 12.33 37.24 -14.79
CA VAL A 47 11.23 36.53 -14.17
C VAL A 47 10.38 37.48 -13.35
N ALA A 48 9.08 37.46 -13.52
CA ALA A 48 8.12 38.35 -12.86
C ALA A 48 7.24 37.59 -11.84
N SER A 49 6.55 38.32 -10.98
CA SER A 49 5.66 37.77 -9.96
C SER A 49 4.45 37.06 -10.56
N ASN A 50 4.03 35.93 -9.93
CA ASN A 50 2.81 35.24 -10.27
C ASN A 50 1.69 35.67 -9.30
N PRO A 51 0.53 36.08 -9.78
CA PRO A 51 -0.58 36.49 -8.93
C PRO A 51 -1.17 35.37 -8.07
N TYR A 52 -0.84 34.10 -8.39
CA TYR A 52 -1.31 32.90 -7.65
C TYR A 52 -0.21 32.24 -6.82
N TYR A 53 0.96 32.88 -6.70
CA TYR A 53 2.18 32.34 -6.10
C TYR A 53 2.74 31.10 -6.82
N TYR A 54 4.05 30.93 -6.75
CA TYR A 54 4.74 29.75 -7.25
C TYR A 54 4.85 28.70 -6.15
N SER A 55 4.73 27.41 -6.50
CA SER A 55 4.85 26.30 -5.56
C SER A 55 5.59 25.12 -6.19
N GLY A 56 6.09 24.20 -5.34
CA GLY A 56 6.86 23.05 -5.79
C GLY A 56 8.24 23.40 -6.29
N ALA A 57 8.77 22.62 -7.22
CA ALA A 57 10.07 22.84 -7.85
C ALA A 57 9.93 23.80 -9.03
N VAL A 58 10.70 24.88 -9.05
CA VAL A 58 10.67 25.90 -10.10
C VAL A 58 11.94 25.86 -10.95
N VAL A 59 11.78 25.77 -12.27
CA VAL A 59 12.88 25.80 -13.23
C VAL A 59 12.83 27.09 -14.04
N ILE A 60 13.87 27.92 -13.96
CA ILE A 60 13.98 29.12 -14.79
C ILE A 60 14.69 28.72 -16.10
N PRO A 61 14.05 28.89 -17.29
CA PRO A 61 14.69 28.61 -18.56
C PRO A 61 15.77 29.65 -18.89
N ALA A 62 16.81 29.24 -19.61
CA ALA A 62 17.86 30.16 -20.07
C ALA A 62 17.33 31.18 -21.08
N SER A 63 16.30 30.82 -21.84
CA SER A 63 15.62 31.69 -22.80
C SER A 63 14.16 31.25 -22.95
N ILE A 64 13.32 32.18 -23.40
CA ILE A 64 11.91 31.92 -23.73
C ILE A 64 11.62 32.43 -25.17
N VAL A 65 10.62 31.85 -25.82
CA VAL A 65 10.13 32.29 -27.11
C VAL A 65 8.75 32.93 -26.94
N TYR A 66 8.62 34.16 -27.33
CA TYR A 66 7.35 34.88 -27.32
C TYR A 66 7.11 35.65 -28.63
N ASN A 67 5.97 35.44 -29.24
CA ASN A 67 5.61 36.05 -30.55
C ASN A 67 6.69 35.87 -31.64
N GLY A 68 7.34 34.67 -31.69
CA GLY A 68 8.37 34.32 -32.67
C GLY A 68 9.77 34.90 -32.39
N ASN A 69 9.93 35.64 -31.30
CA ASN A 69 11.24 36.16 -30.87
C ASN A 69 11.76 35.38 -29.64
N THR A 70 13.08 35.18 -29.61
CA THR A 70 13.76 34.54 -28.47
C THR A 70 14.27 35.63 -27.52
N TYR A 71 13.94 35.51 -26.21
CA TYR A 71 14.40 36.40 -25.16
C TYR A 71 15.29 35.63 -24.19
N GLN A 72 16.49 36.10 -23.94
CA GLN A 72 17.38 35.56 -22.92
C GLN A 72 16.88 35.92 -21.53
N VAL A 73 16.76 34.97 -20.62
CA VAL A 73 16.41 35.23 -19.22
C VAL A 73 17.68 35.65 -18.49
N THR A 74 17.79 36.93 -18.13
CA THR A 74 19.00 37.53 -17.58
C THR A 74 18.90 37.96 -16.13
N SER A 75 17.68 38.04 -15.60
CA SER A 75 17.47 38.44 -14.19
C SER A 75 16.24 37.79 -13.58
N ILE A 76 16.24 37.72 -12.26
CA ILE A 76 15.05 37.46 -11.44
C ILE A 76 14.57 38.80 -10.93
N GLY A 77 13.35 39.18 -11.30
CA GLY A 77 12.79 40.50 -11.00
C GLY A 77 12.49 40.70 -9.51
N SER A 78 12.32 41.94 -9.14
CA SER A 78 11.96 42.30 -7.75
C SER A 78 10.64 41.63 -7.35
N CYS A 79 10.61 41.04 -6.15
CA CYS A 79 9.46 40.33 -5.60
C CYS A 79 8.91 39.19 -6.49
N ALA A 80 9.70 38.65 -7.44
CA ALA A 80 9.24 37.64 -8.39
C ALA A 80 8.64 36.41 -7.71
N PHE A 81 9.22 35.98 -6.59
CA PHE A 81 8.80 34.81 -5.79
C PHE A 81 8.47 35.22 -4.34
N LEU A 82 8.13 36.47 -4.09
CA LEU A 82 7.78 36.95 -2.75
C LEU A 82 6.63 36.11 -2.17
N ASP A 83 6.76 35.69 -0.90
CA ASP A 83 5.77 34.87 -0.18
C ASP A 83 5.47 33.50 -0.80
N CYS A 84 6.28 32.98 -1.72
CA CYS A 84 6.12 31.66 -2.32
C CYS A 84 6.51 30.54 -1.32
N SER A 85 5.78 30.44 -0.21
CA SER A 85 6.07 29.47 0.88
C SER A 85 5.93 28.00 0.47
N GLY A 86 5.21 27.72 -0.62
CA GLY A 86 5.07 26.38 -1.19
C GLY A 86 6.20 25.97 -2.14
N MET A 87 7.13 26.87 -2.47
CA MET A 87 8.26 26.57 -3.36
C MET A 87 9.33 25.75 -2.61
N THR A 88 9.65 24.55 -3.12
CA THR A 88 10.56 23.61 -2.46
C THR A 88 11.98 23.66 -2.99
N SER A 89 12.16 23.98 -4.27
CA SER A 89 13.47 24.12 -4.91
C SER A 89 13.41 25.08 -6.10
N ILE A 90 14.57 25.61 -6.51
CA ILE A 90 14.69 26.44 -7.69
C ILE A 90 15.98 26.13 -8.46
N TYR A 91 15.86 26.07 -9.78
CA TYR A 91 17.00 26.05 -10.70
C TYR A 91 17.15 27.39 -11.40
N MET A 92 18.38 27.96 -11.35
CA MET A 92 18.75 29.20 -12.01
C MET A 92 19.78 28.92 -13.09
N PRO A 93 19.51 29.19 -14.39
CA PRO A 93 20.46 28.98 -15.46
C PRO A 93 21.63 29.99 -15.39
N SER A 94 22.75 29.68 -16.05
CA SER A 94 23.91 30.54 -16.10
C SER A 94 23.68 31.90 -16.84
N SER A 95 22.57 32.03 -17.57
CA SER A 95 22.16 33.28 -18.21
C SER A 95 21.68 34.34 -17.22
N VAL A 96 21.23 33.94 -16.01
CA VAL A 96 20.81 34.87 -14.96
C VAL A 96 22.03 35.48 -14.30
N THR A 97 22.11 36.80 -14.35
CA THR A 97 23.26 37.59 -13.84
C THR A 97 22.92 38.38 -12.58
N ILE A 98 21.65 38.68 -12.36
CA ILE A 98 21.19 39.53 -11.24
C ILE A 98 19.96 38.89 -10.59
N ILE A 99 19.96 38.86 -9.26
CA ILE A 99 18.78 38.60 -8.44
C ILE A 99 18.37 39.91 -7.79
N GLU A 100 17.16 40.36 -8.14
CA GLU A 100 16.66 41.66 -7.69
C GLU A 100 16.12 41.64 -6.24
N SER A 101 15.76 42.82 -5.71
CA SER A 101 15.37 43.00 -4.32
C SER A 101 14.12 42.17 -3.97
N SER A 102 14.11 41.57 -2.78
CA SER A 102 13.01 40.74 -2.24
C SER A 102 12.57 39.61 -3.17
N ALA A 103 13.39 39.19 -4.14
CA ALA A 103 13.02 38.25 -5.18
C ALA A 103 12.46 36.91 -4.62
N PHE A 104 13.01 36.43 -3.51
CA PHE A 104 12.59 35.18 -2.83
C PHE A 104 12.28 35.42 -1.34
N GLU A 105 11.93 36.64 -0.96
CA GLU A 105 11.63 36.95 0.44
C GLU A 105 10.45 36.07 0.92
N ARG A 106 10.61 35.43 2.11
CA ARG A 106 9.65 34.52 2.75
C ARG A 106 9.30 33.27 1.95
N CYS A 107 10.20 32.78 1.10
CA CYS A 107 10.10 31.45 0.50
C CYS A 107 10.46 30.37 1.54
N THR A 108 9.57 30.16 2.51
CA THR A 108 9.83 29.26 3.65
C THR A 108 9.87 27.77 3.28
N GLY A 109 9.41 27.40 2.10
CA GLY A 109 9.52 26.01 1.60
C GLY A 109 10.91 25.63 1.08
N LEU A 110 11.79 26.62 0.78
CA LEU A 110 13.14 26.35 0.29
C LEU A 110 14.02 25.75 1.39
N THR A 111 14.60 24.57 1.14
CA THR A 111 15.50 23.87 2.07
C THR A 111 16.97 23.95 1.67
N SER A 112 17.25 24.03 0.37
CA SER A 112 18.59 24.21 -0.19
C SER A 112 18.59 25.22 -1.33
N LEU A 113 19.71 25.96 -1.51
CA LEU A 113 19.82 26.94 -2.56
C LEU A 113 21.19 26.87 -3.25
N TYR A 114 21.16 26.60 -4.53
CA TYR A 114 22.28 26.77 -5.43
C TYR A 114 22.09 28.07 -6.25
N ILE A 115 22.94 29.05 -6.08
CA ILE A 115 22.94 30.27 -6.88
C ILE A 115 23.59 29.94 -8.23
N GLY A 116 22.90 30.24 -9.33
CA GLY A 116 23.39 29.95 -10.69
C GLY A 116 24.75 30.60 -10.99
N SER A 117 25.59 29.88 -11.72
CA SER A 117 26.99 30.26 -12.00
C SER A 117 27.17 31.58 -12.78
N GLY A 118 26.09 32.15 -13.35
CA GLY A 118 26.05 33.45 -14.00
C GLY A 118 25.84 34.64 -13.06
N VAL A 119 25.30 34.38 -11.85
CA VAL A 119 24.88 35.45 -10.95
C VAL A 119 26.10 36.24 -10.43
N THR A 120 26.10 37.54 -10.62
CA THR A 120 27.14 38.42 -10.14
C THR A 120 26.70 39.32 -8.99
N THR A 121 25.40 39.61 -8.87
CA THR A 121 24.82 40.53 -7.90
C THR A 121 23.54 39.95 -7.29
N ILE A 122 23.46 40.00 -5.97
CA ILE A 122 22.27 39.63 -5.19
C ILE A 122 21.85 40.87 -4.41
N ASN A 123 20.68 41.42 -4.73
CA ASN A 123 20.19 42.70 -4.20
C ASN A 123 19.47 42.54 -2.86
N TYR A 124 19.07 43.65 -2.27
CA TYR A 124 18.52 43.84 -0.93
C TYR A 124 17.37 42.83 -0.63
N GLU A 125 17.43 42.17 0.54
CA GLU A 125 16.42 41.26 1.04
C GLU A 125 16.10 40.07 0.13
N ALA A 126 16.91 39.74 -0.87
CA ALA A 126 16.55 38.79 -1.92
C ALA A 126 16.08 37.40 -1.40
N PHE A 127 16.65 36.87 -0.32
CA PHE A 127 16.29 35.60 0.34
C PHE A 127 15.93 35.81 1.82
N LYS A 128 15.48 36.99 2.19
CA LYS A 128 15.12 37.28 3.58
C LYS A 128 13.99 36.36 4.06
N ASN A 129 14.12 35.87 5.29
CA ASN A 129 13.13 34.97 5.93
C ASN A 129 12.86 33.63 5.19
N CYS A 130 13.81 33.15 4.42
CA CYS A 130 13.79 31.73 3.95
C CYS A 130 14.18 30.84 5.14
N SER A 131 13.27 30.69 6.12
CA SER A 131 13.56 30.14 7.44
C SER A 131 13.97 28.66 7.46
N ASN A 132 13.59 27.88 6.46
CA ASN A 132 13.94 26.47 6.35
C ASN A 132 15.18 26.19 5.49
N LEU A 133 15.84 27.24 4.97
CA LEU A 133 17.05 27.09 4.19
C LEU A 133 18.19 26.57 5.06
N THR A 134 18.68 25.34 4.78
CA THR A 134 19.75 24.68 5.56
C THR A 134 21.12 24.81 4.92
N SER A 135 21.19 24.88 3.58
CA SER A 135 22.45 24.98 2.84
C SER A 135 22.39 26.03 1.71
N LEU A 136 23.52 26.71 1.48
CA LEU A 136 23.68 27.75 0.48
C LEU A 136 24.99 27.54 -0.28
N ILE A 137 24.95 27.51 -1.62
CA ILE A 137 26.15 27.55 -2.46
C ILE A 137 26.24 28.89 -3.21
N LEU A 138 27.33 29.59 -2.97
CA LEU A 138 27.68 30.86 -3.62
C LEU A 138 28.74 30.59 -4.69
N PRO A 139 28.43 30.73 -5.98
CA PRO A 139 29.41 30.51 -7.06
C PRO A 139 30.49 31.59 -7.07
N ALA A 140 31.59 31.29 -7.74
CA ALA A 140 32.73 32.20 -7.89
C ALA A 140 32.36 33.53 -8.58
N SER A 141 31.27 33.55 -9.35
CA SER A 141 30.76 34.74 -10.06
C SER A 141 30.19 35.86 -9.14
N VAL A 142 29.66 35.50 -7.96
CA VAL A 142 28.97 36.43 -7.05
C VAL A 142 30.00 37.44 -6.49
N LYS A 143 29.85 38.67 -6.85
CA LYS A 143 30.77 39.78 -6.41
C LYS A 143 30.15 40.63 -5.31
N THR A 144 28.84 40.85 -5.39
CA THR A 144 28.11 41.76 -4.50
C THR A 144 26.94 41.07 -3.86
N ILE A 145 26.85 41.09 -2.55
CA ILE A 145 25.72 40.62 -1.74
C ILE A 145 25.28 41.84 -0.92
N SER A 146 24.06 42.31 -1.18
CA SER A 146 23.52 43.48 -0.52
C SER A 146 23.09 43.22 0.93
N ASP A 147 22.52 44.25 1.57
CA ASP A 147 22.05 44.17 2.95
C ASP A 147 20.85 43.19 3.05
N GLU A 148 20.76 42.54 4.20
CA GLU A 148 19.66 41.63 4.62
C GLU A 148 19.36 40.49 3.68
N VAL A 149 20.23 40.12 2.73
CA VAL A 149 19.97 39.13 1.71
C VAL A 149 19.55 37.80 2.30
N PHE A 150 20.22 37.28 3.33
CA PHE A 150 19.92 36.03 4.03
C PHE A 150 19.48 36.26 5.48
N SER A 151 18.98 37.44 5.78
CA SER A 151 18.46 37.80 7.13
C SER A 151 17.23 36.92 7.42
N GLY A 152 17.17 36.30 8.59
CA GLY A 152 16.07 35.41 8.98
C GLY A 152 16.13 33.99 8.39
N CYS A 153 17.22 33.60 7.74
CA CYS A 153 17.47 32.20 7.35
C CYS A 153 17.95 31.40 8.57
N THR A 154 17.06 31.15 9.51
CA THR A 154 17.39 30.64 10.87
C THR A 154 17.87 29.20 10.89
N SER A 155 17.56 28.41 9.87
CA SER A 155 17.97 26.99 9.75
C SER A 155 19.29 26.81 8.98
N LEU A 156 19.95 27.91 8.55
CA LEU A 156 21.16 27.83 7.72
C LEU A 156 22.35 27.34 8.55
N THR A 157 22.81 26.12 8.24
CA THR A 157 23.92 25.45 8.92
C THR A 157 25.16 25.30 8.05
N GLU A 158 25.04 25.56 6.74
CA GLU A 158 26.13 25.36 5.79
C GLU A 158 26.13 26.43 4.69
N ILE A 159 27.29 27.01 4.46
CA ILE A 159 27.56 27.95 3.37
C ILE A 159 28.81 27.47 2.63
N VAL A 160 28.66 27.12 1.35
CA VAL A 160 29.80 26.80 0.47
C VAL A 160 30.06 27.98 -0.41
N THR A 161 31.30 28.43 -0.50
CA THR A 161 31.69 29.48 -1.43
C THR A 161 32.84 29.02 -2.33
N GLU A 162 32.71 29.28 -3.64
CA GLU A 162 33.72 28.93 -4.64
C GLU A 162 34.70 30.09 -4.92
N ARG A 163 34.51 31.22 -4.26
CA ARG A 163 35.39 32.39 -4.46
C ARG A 163 36.67 32.30 -3.65
N THR A 164 37.77 32.65 -4.32
CA THR A 164 39.11 32.78 -3.69
C THR A 164 39.26 34.06 -2.85
N THR A 165 38.34 35.02 -3.01
CA THR A 165 38.31 36.28 -2.22
C THR A 165 36.90 36.41 -1.64
N ALA A 166 36.80 36.66 -0.32
CA ALA A 166 35.51 36.82 0.35
C ALA A 166 34.70 37.94 -0.28
N PRO A 167 33.43 37.70 -0.70
CA PRO A 167 32.59 38.79 -1.19
C PRO A 167 32.29 39.76 -0.05
N THR A 168 32.07 41.02 -0.41
CA THR A 168 31.69 42.03 0.57
C THR A 168 30.28 41.79 1.04
N ILE A 169 30.08 41.67 2.36
CA ILE A 169 28.80 41.53 3.05
C ILE A 169 28.65 42.60 4.14
N SER A 170 27.43 43.00 4.44
CA SER A 170 27.11 43.86 5.57
C SER A 170 26.89 43.03 6.86
N ILE A 171 26.79 43.74 7.99
CA ILE A 171 26.48 43.10 9.27
C ILE A 171 25.09 42.47 9.28
N SER A 172 24.15 42.97 8.48
CA SER A 172 22.76 42.56 8.39
C SER A 172 22.56 41.39 7.41
N THR A 173 23.52 41.10 6.49
CA THR A 173 23.38 40.11 5.43
C THR A 173 22.92 38.71 5.96
N PHE A 174 23.50 38.25 7.08
CA PHE A 174 23.20 37.00 7.74
C PHE A 174 22.64 37.22 9.15
N ASN A 175 21.77 38.20 9.32
CA ASN A 175 21.14 38.47 10.61
C ASN A 175 20.12 37.33 10.93
N GLY A 176 20.16 36.79 12.17
CA GLY A 176 19.32 35.62 12.55
C GLY A 176 19.93 34.25 12.23
N VAL A 177 20.99 34.16 11.42
CA VAL A 177 21.76 32.94 11.22
C VAL A 177 22.66 32.72 12.44
N ASP A 178 22.64 31.49 13.01
CA ASP A 178 23.57 31.14 14.09
C ASP A 178 24.98 30.92 13.53
N LYS A 179 25.79 31.97 13.61
CA LYS A 179 27.16 32.00 13.10
C LYS A 179 28.14 31.13 13.91
N THR A 180 27.70 30.60 15.08
CA THR A 180 28.51 29.71 15.91
C THR A 180 28.41 28.26 15.49
N SER A 181 27.26 27.84 14.95
CA SER A 181 27.02 26.49 14.45
C SER A 181 27.11 26.39 12.92
N CYS A 182 26.89 27.45 12.18
CA CYS A 182 26.96 27.46 10.71
C CYS A 182 28.41 27.32 10.24
N THR A 183 28.67 26.34 9.39
CA THR A 183 29.99 26.08 8.78
C THR A 183 30.09 26.80 7.42
N VAL A 184 31.18 27.53 7.24
CA VAL A 184 31.51 28.18 5.96
C VAL A 184 32.65 27.42 5.31
N TYR A 185 32.37 26.70 4.23
CA TYR A 185 33.39 26.03 3.40
C TYR A 185 33.96 27.02 2.37
N VAL A 186 35.28 27.14 2.37
CA VAL A 186 36.02 28.06 1.48
C VAL A 186 37.03 27.25 0.65
N PRO A 187 37.42 27.70 -0.55
CA PRO A 187 38.41 27.01 -1.38
C PRO A 187 39.72 26.76 -0.62
N GLU A 188 40.34 25.64 -0.90
CA GLU A 188 41.65 25.24 -0.31
C GLU A 188 42.70 26.32 -0.55
N GLY A 189 43.47 26.72 0.48
CA GLY A 189 44.47 27.75 0.48
C GLY A 189 43.88 29.19 0.68
N TYR A 190 42.57 29.36 0.81
CA TYR A 190 41.93 30.69 0.92
C TYR A 190 41.25 30.96 2.28
N HIS A 191 41.45 30.14 3.27
CA HIS A 191 40.90 30.31 4.64
C HIS A 191 41.20 31.71 5.18
N SER A 192 42.44 32.21 5.04
CA SER A 192 42.84 33.51 5.52
C SER A 192 42.07 34.67 4.87
N SER A 193 41.59 34.51 3.64
CA SER A 193 40.78 35.50 2.92
C SER A 193 39.43 35.74 3.60
N TYR A 194 38.86 34.72 4.26
CA TYR A 194 37.54 34.80 4.89
C TYR A 194 37.60 35.12 6.38
N VAL A 195 38.54 34.52 7.14
CA VAL A 195 38.67 34.81 8.58
C VAL A 195 39.09 36.23 8.87
N ASN A 196 39.74 36.91 7.89
CA ASN A 196 40.11 38.31 8.00
C ASN A 196 39.11 39.27 7.36
N ALA A 197 38.12 38.78 6.61
CA ALA A 197 37.15 39.60 5.93
C ALA A 197 36.08 40.14 6.90
N ALA A 198 35.72 41.43 6.69
CA ALA A 198 34.67 42.07 7.50
C ALA A 198 33.37 41.25 7.42
N ASN A 199 32.74 41.08 8.57
CA ASN A 199 31.48 40.37 8.79
C ASN A 199 31.54 38.81 8.55
N TRP A 200 32.41 38.26 7.67
CA TRP A 200 32.70 36.84 7.55
C TRP A 200 33.39 36.28 8.79
N LYS A 201 34.30 37.02 9.39
CA LYS A 201 34.99 36.67 10.63
C LYS A 201 34.06 36.43 11.84
N ALA A 202 32.78 36.77 11.71
CA ALA A 202 31.77 36.46 12.72
C ALA A 202 31.34 35.01 12.76
N PHE A 203 31.60 34.24 11.68
CA PHE A 203 31.39 32.79 11.66
C PHE A 203 32.54 32.11 12.41
N SER A 204 32.18 31.28 13.40
CA SER A 204 33.17 30.59 14.24
C SER A 204 33.81 29.40 13.50
N ASN A 205 33.14 28.86 12.49
CA ASN A 205 33.55 27.63 11.79
C ASN A 205 33.75 27.91 10.30
N ILE A 206 34.94 28.38 9.93
CA ILE A 206 35.36 28.56 8.54
C ILE A 206 36.39 27.49 8.23
N VAL A 207 36.12 26.63 7.23
CA VAL A 207 36.88 25.41 6.92
C VAL A 207 37.29 25.37 5.45
N GLU A 208 38.50 24.94 5.17
CA GLU A 208 38.92 24.70 3.79
C GLU A 208 38.26 23.45 3.22
N ARG A 209 37.79 23.59 2.00
CA ARG A 209 37.15 22.53 1.23
C ARG A 209 38.20 21.79 0.42
N THR A 210 38.61 20.60 0.91
CA THR A 210 39.64 19.79 0.26
C THR A 210 39.01 18.71 -0.63
N VAL A 211 39.74 18.28 -1.66
CA VAL A 211 39.34 17.20 -2.54
C VAL A 211 39.63 15.85 -1.88
N LEU A 212 38.63 14.99 -1.76
CA LEU A 212 38.73 13.63 -1.23
C LEU A 212 38.94 12.61 -2.33
N ALA A 213 38.20 12.73 -3.45
CA ALA A 213 38.32 11.79 -4.57
C ALA A 213 37.97 12.47 -5.90
N THR A 214 38.53 11.95 -6.98
CA THR A 214 38.21 12.33 -8.37
C THR A 214 38.21 11.10 -9.25
N GLY A 215 37.45 11.11 -10.34
CA GLY A 215 37.44 10.04 -11.33
C GLY A 215 36.54 10.31 -12.50
N SER A 216 36.38 9.32 -13.38
CA SER A 216 35.55 9.42 -14.58
C SER A 216 34.20 8.76 -14.33
N CYS A 217 33.12 9.43 -14.77
CA CYS A 217 31.75 8.90 -14.78
C CYS A 217 31.10 9.00 -16.18
N GLY A 218 31.87 9.29 -17.21
CA GLY A 218 31.52 9.32 -18.63
C GLY A 218 32.78 9.46 -19.47
N ASN A 219 32.69 9.38 -20.82
CA ASN A 219 33.88 9.48 -21.67
C ASN A 219 34.65 10.81 -21.48
N ASN A 220 33.91 11.91 -21.33
CA ASN A 220 34.47 13.22 -21.06
C ASN A 220 33.76 13.87 -19.87
N VAL A 221 33.25 13.06 -18.94
CA VAL A 221 32.56 13.51 -17.73
C VAL A 221 33.30 12.92 -16.53
N THR A 222 33.67 13.80 -15.61
CA THR A 222 34.38 13.46 -14.38
C THR A 222 33.63 13.88 -13.16
N TYR A 223 33.95 13.27 -12.02
CA TYR A 223 33.45 13.68 -10.71
C TYR A 223 34.61 14.15 -9.81
N THR A 224 34.27 15.03 -8.90
CA THR A 224 35.13 15.46 -7.78
C THR A 224 34.29 15.44 -6.50
N ILE A 225 34.80 14.77 -5.45
CA ILE A 225 34.20 14.77 -4.13
C ILE A 225 35.02 15.64 -3.21
N TYR A 226 34.33 16.46 -2.45
CA TYR A 226 34.94 17.37 -1.49
C TYR A 226 34.67 16.94 -0.03
N SER A 227 35.46 17.49 0.89
CA SER A 227 35.38 17.20 2.33
C SER A 227 34.05 17.60 3.00
N ASP A 228 33.25 18.43 2.35
CA ASP A 228 31.87 18.75 2.73
C ASP A 228 30.83 17.71 2.25
N MET A 229 31.29 16.60 1.68
CA MET A 229 30.45 15.57 1.06
C MET A 229 29.59 16.08 -0.11
N THR A 230 30.07 17.11 -0.80
CA THR A 230 29.53 17.53 -2.10
C THR A 230 30.26 16.82 -3.23
N MET A 231 29.52 16.25 -4.16
CA MET A 231 30.02 15.69 -5.41
C MET A 231 29.72 16.65 -6.56
N VAL A 232 30.75 17.05 -7.29
CA VAL A 232 30.63 17.87 -8.49
C VAL A 232 30.90 17.01 -9.72
N ILE A 233 29.95 16.95 -10.65
CA ILE A 233 30.11 16.31 -11.96
C ILE A 233 30.43 17.38 -13.01
N SER A 234 31.49 17.20 -13.76
CA SER A 234 31.97 18.18 -14.72
C SER A 234 32.33 17.53 -16.05
N GLY A 235 32.32 18.31 -17.13
CA GLY A 235 32.70 17.83 -18.46
C GLY A 235 31.58 17.95 -19.47
N VAL A 236 31.76 17.32 -20.65
CA VAL A 236 30.82 17.40 -21.77
C VAL A 236 30.43 16.01 -22.25
N GLY A 237 29.13 15.72 -22.27
CA GLY A 237 28.59 14.46 -22.76
C GLY A 237 27.76 13.69 -21.73
N ALA A 238 27.50 12.44 -22.03
CA ALA A 238 26.67 11.56 -21.21
C ALA A 238 27.47 10.96 -20.05
N MET A 239 26.80 10.80 -18.89
CA MET A 239 27.28 9.90 -17.85
C MET A 239 27.08 8.45 -18.31
N PHE A 240 27.94 7.52 -17.82
CA PHE A 240 27.78 6.10 -18.08
C PHE A 240 26.53 5.53 -17.40
N ASP A 241 25.89 4.57 -18.07
CA ASP A 241 24.98 3.65 -17.40
C ASP A 241 25.80 2.67 -16.56
N ARG A 242 25.30 2.30 -15.39
CA ARG A 242 25.93 1.40 -14.43
C ARG A 242 24.98 0.28 -14.07
N ASP A 243 25.49 -0.73 -13.38
CA ASP A 243 24.68 -1.78 -12.77
C ASP A 243 24.39 -1.43 -11.32
N TRP A 244 23.45 -2.15 -10.72
CA TRP A 244 22.93 -1.81 -9.39
C TRP A 244 23.98 -1.87 -8.25
N ASP A 245 25.02 -2.65 -8.41
CA ASP A 245 26.17 -2.84 -7.50
C ASP A 245 27.44 -2.10 -7.95
N ASP A 246 27.42 -1.45 -9.11
CA ASP A 246 28.51 -0.63 -9.62
C ASP A 246 28.28 0.86 -9.34
N HIS A 247 28.48 1.28 -8.10
CA HIS A 247 28.39 2.70 -7.73
C HIS A 247 29.53 3.50 -8.36
N ILE A 248 29.27 4.79 -8.65
CA ILE A 248 30.32 5.72 -9.11
C ILE A 248 31.47 5.70 -8.10
N ILE A 249 31.16 5.62 -6.81
CA ILE A 249 32.13 5.52 -5.72
C ILE A 249 31.50 4.76 -4.56
N ALA A 250 31.90 3.51 -4.38
CA ALA A 250 31.39 2.68 -3.27
C ALA A 250 31.72 3.25 -1.88
N ASP A 251 32.92 3.88 -1.73
CA ASP A 251 33.40 4.34 -0.41
C ASP A 251 32.66 5.57 0.13
N TYR A 252 31.95 6.33 -0.71
CA TYR A 252 31.31 7.60 -0.32
C TYR A 252 29.81 7.68 -0.66
N CYS A 253 29.23 6.70 -1.34
CA CYS A 253 27.85 6.78 -1.85
C CYS A 253 26.82 7.06 -0.75
N ASP A 254 27.00 6.49 0.42
CA ASP A 254 26.13 6.69 1.59
C ASP A 254 26.37 7.99 2.36
N GLN A 255 27.50 8.70 2.06
CA GLN A 255 27.90 9.93 2.75
C GLN A 255 27.63 11.19 1.92
N ILE A 256 27.59 11.08 0.58
CA ILE A 256 27.33 12.23 -0.30
C ILE A 256 25.99 12.86 0.03
N LYS A 257 26.02 14.15 0.39
CA LYS A 257 24.84 14.94 0.76
C LYS A 257 24.27 15.75 -0.40
N GLN A 258 25.15 16.19 -1.28
CA GLN A 258 24.81 17.04 -2.41
C GLN A 258 25.53 16.64 -3.69
N VAL A 259 24.81 16.67 -4.80
CA VAL A 259 25.37 16.48 -6.14
C VAL A 259 25.10 17.73 -6.98
N ILE A 260 26.15 18.26 -7.62
CA ILE A 260 26.07 19.37 -8.55
C ILE A 260 26.53 18.85 -9.91
N ILE A 261 25.61 18.83 -10.87
CA ILE A 261 25.92 18.44 -12.24
C ILE A 261 26.18 19.74 -13.02
N GLY A 262 27.36 19.84 -13.60
CA GLY A 262 27.81 21.01 -14.37
C GLY A 262 27.19 21.08 -15.78
N GLU A 263 27.16 22.31 -16.31
CA GLU A 263 26.76 22.58 -17.70
C GLU A 263 27.64 21.80 -18.68
N GLY A 264 27.02 21.20 -19.70
CA GLY A 264 27.69 20.33 -20.69
C GLY A 264 27.45 18.84 -20.47
N VAL A 265 27.04 18.40 -19.28
CA VAL A 265 26.57 17.02 -19.06
C VAL A 265 25.19 16.86 -19.71
N THR A 266 25.06 15.87 -20.60
CA THR A 266 23.85 15.74 -21.44
C THR A 266 22.86 14.69 -20.97
N SER A 267 23.30 13.74 -20.13
CA SER A 267 22.44 12.75 -19.53
C SER A 267 22.96 12.28 -18.16
N ILE A 268 22.03 11.90 -17.30
CA ILE A 268 22.29 11.16 -16.08
C ILE A 268 22.14 9.69 -16.42
N GLY A 269 23.19 8.89 -16.23
CA GLY A 269 23.21 7.46 -16.56
C GLY A 269 22.27 6.63 -15.67
N GLY A 270 21.97 5.41 -16.13
CA GLY A 270 21.27 4.43 -15.30
C GLY A 270 22.05 4.11 -14.04
N TYR A 271 21.38 3.97 -12.90
CA TYR A 271 21.96 3.69 -11.57
C TYR A 271 23.03 4.70 -11.08
N ALA A 272 23.19 5.86 -11.76
CA ALA A 272 24.30 6.80 -11.49
C ALA A 272 24.39 7.22 -10.01
N PHE A 273 23.27 7.40 -9.32
CA PHE A 273 23.19 7.79 -7.90
C PHE A 273 22.32 6.79 -7.10
N CYS A 274 22.28 5.53 -7.55
CA CYS A 274 21.56 4.49 -6.82
C CYS A 274 22.13 4.32 -5.40
N SER A 275 21.26 4.24 -4.39
CA SER A 275 21.60 4.06 -2.98
C SER A 275 22.44 5.18 -2.34
N TYR A 276 22.40 6.39 -2.90
CA TYR A 276 22.97 7.57 -2.26
C TYR A 276 22.04 8.03 -1.13
N ALA A 277 22.03 7.27 -0.02
CA ALA A 277 21.03 7.42 1.04
C ALA A 277 21.04 8.80 1.73
N SER A 278 22.21 9.43 1.84
CA SER A 278 22.38 10.78 2.42
C SER A 278 22.14 11.91 1.44
N LEU A 279 21.92 11.61 0.14
CA LEU A 279 21.72 12.66 -0.87
C LEU A 279 20.42 13.42 -0.61
N SER A 280 20.55 14.65 -0.12
CA SER A 280 19.43 15.54 0.20
C SER A 280 19.13 16.57 -0.89
N SER A 281 20.10 16.87 -1.75
CA SER A 281 19.98 17.87 -2.80
C SER A 281 20.78 17.50 -4.04
N ILE A 282 20.19 17.77 -5.22
CA ILE A 282 20.87 17.65 -6.50
C ILE A 282 20.51 18.82 -7.42
N THR A 283 21.52 19.37 -8.10
CA THR A 283 21.36 20.37 -9.15
C THR A 283 21.56 19.73 -10.53
N ILE A 284 20.52 19.74 -11.35
CA ILE A 284 20.53 19.21 -12.72
C ILE A 284 20.50 20.38 -13.70
N PRO A 285 21.52 20.56 -14.57
CA PRO A 285 21.61 21.69 -15.49
C PRO A 285 20.68 21.54 -16.70
N SER A 286 20.44 22.64 -17.39
CA SER A 286 19.63 22.69 -18.62
C SER A 286 20.27 21.96 -19.82
N SER A 287 21.48 21.47 -19.71
CA SER A 287 22.12 20.63 -20.70
C SER A 287 21.66 19.17 -20.66
N VAL A 288 21.08 18.72 -19.51
CA VAL A 288 20.62 17.34 -19.32
C VAL A 288 19.30 17.11 -20.04
N THR A 289 19.27 16.10 -20.91
CA THR A 289 18.10 15.75 -21.73
C THR A 289 17.43 14.45 -21.31
N SER A 290 18.11 13.62 -20.49
CA SER A 290 17.56 12.34 -20.02
C SER A 290 18.07 11.95 -18.63
N ILE A 291 17.18 11.29 -17.87
CA ILE A 291 17.45 10.65 -16.60
C ILE A 291 17.31 9.14 -16.80
N GLY A 292 18.33 8.37 -16.45
CA GLY A 292 18.43 6.94 -16.71
C GLY A 292 17.54 6.08 -15.81
N VAL A 293 17.51 4.78 -16.10
CA VAL A 293 16.80 3.76 -15.29
C VAL A 293 17.45 3.67 -13.91
N HIS A 294 16.65 3.64 -12.84
CA HIS A 294 17.13 3.62 -11.45
C HIS A 294 18.14 4.73 -11.06
N ALA A 295 18.19 5.84 -11.80
CA ALA A 295 19.22 6.87 -11.62
C ALA A 295 19.34 7.40 -10.18
N PHE A 296 18.24 7.49 -9.46
CA PHE A 296 18.12 7.96 -8.06
C PHE A 296 17.45 6.92 -7.15
N SER A 297 17.49 5.64 -7.53
CA SER A 297 16.90 4.58 -6.70
C SER A 297 17.47 4.63 -5.28
N SER A 298 16.59 4.57 -4.27
CA SER A 298 16.96 4.56 -2.84
C SER A 298 17.75 5.78 -2.36
N CYS A 299 17.56 6.95 -3.00
CA CYS A 299 18.01 8.24 -2.45
C CYS A 299 17.06 8.67 -1.33
N THR A 300 17.15 8.01 -0.17
CA THR A 300 16.15 8.13 0.90
C THR A 300 16.06 9.50 1.56
N SER A 301 17.11 10.32 1.49
CA SER A 301 17.13 11.69 2.01
C SER A 301 16.70 12.75 1.00
N LEU A 302 16.48 12.39 -0.28
CA LEU A 302 16.11 13.35 -1.32
C LEU A 302 14.67 13.83 -1.13
N SER A 303 14.53 15.04 -0.59
CA SER A 303 13.22 15.62 -0.23
C SER A 303 12.53 16.35 -1.39
N SER A 304 13.29 16.83 -2.34
CA SER A 304 12.82 17.53 -3.54
C SER A 304 13.78 17.34 -4.71
N ILE A 305 13.25 17.41 -5.93
CA ILE A 305 14.04 17.38 -7.15
C ILE A 305 13.46 18.36 -8.17
N THR A 306 14.33 19.10 -8.81
CA THR A 306 13.99 20.00 -9.92
C THR A 306 14.39 19.34 -11.24
N ILE A 307 13.40 18.99 -12.08
CA ILE A 307 13.62 18.40 -13.40
C ILE A 307 13.64 19.53 -14.44
N PRO A 308 14.76 19.79 -15.13
CA PRO A 308 14.84 20.87 -16.11
C PRO A 308 13.93 20.65 -17.31
N SER A 309 13.48 21.75 -17.93
CA SER A 309 12.68 21.71 -19.17
C SER A 309 13.43 21.23 -20.41
N SER A 310 14.69 20.88 -20.28
CA SER A 310 15.48 20.17 -21.30
C SER A 310 15.28 18.65 -21.28
N VAL A 311 14.81 18.10 -20.13
CA VAL A 311 14.63 16.66 -19.96
C VAL A 311 13.44 16.21 -20.79
N THR A 312 13.70 15.24 -21.67
CA THR A 312 12.68 14.63 -22.54
C THR A 312 12.32 13.20 -22.12
N ARG A 313 13.20 12.53 -21.36
CA ARG A 313 13.01 11.15 -20.92
C ARG A 313 13.39 10.94 -19.46
N ILE A 314 12.52 10.23 -18.74
CA ILE A 314 12.76 9.70 -17.38
C ILE A 314 12.64 8.19 -17.44
N GLY A 315 13.68 7.48 -16.99
CA GLY A 315 13.77 6.01 -17.04
C GLY A 315 12.84 5.32 -16.02
N SER A 316 12.64 4.02 -16.22
CA SER A 316 11.89 3.20 -15.27
C SER A 316 12.56 3.21 -13.91
N TYR A 317 11.74 3.26 -12.83
CA TYR A 317 12.22 3.25 -11.45
C TYR A 317 13.25 4.35 -11.13
N ALA A 318 13.27 5.46 -11.90
CA ALA A 318 14.29 6.49 -11.74
C ALA A 318 14.38 7.07 -10.32
N PHE A 319 13.27 7.12 -9.59
CA PHE A 319 13.17 7.63 -8.21
C PHE A 319 12.58 6.58 -7.25
N VAL A 320 12.69 5.29 -7.56
CA VAL A 320 12.14 4.25 -6.67
C VAL A 320 12.75 4.36 -5.28
N SER A 321 11.90 4.26 -4.25
CA SER A 321 12.30 4.34 -2.82
C SER A 321 12.98 5.66 -2.41
N CYS A 322 12.71 6.77 -3.09
CA CYS A 322 13.04 8.12 -2.59
C CYS A 322 12.05 8.50 -1.50
N THR A 323 12.21 7.92 -0.31
CA THR A 323 11.20 7.97 0.76
C THR A 323 10.95 9.36 1.33
N SER A 324 11.90 10.29 1.24
CA SER A 324 11.74 11.68 1.68
C SER A 324 11.12 12.60 0.62
N LEU A 325 10.97 12.13 -0.63
CA LEU A 325 10.44 12.98 -1.71
C LEU A 325 8.97 13.33 -1.45
N THR A 326 8.67 14.62 -1.35
CA THR A 326 7.33 15.13 -1.01
C THR A 326 6.50 15.56 -2.20
N SER A 327 7.15 16.12 -3.21
CA SER A 327 6.48 16.58 -4.43
C SER A 327 7.40 16.51 -5.64
N VAL A 328 6.80 16.40 -6.83
CA VAL A 328 7.49 16.45 -8.11
C VAL A 328 6.66 17.18 -9.15
N SER A 329 7.32 17.95 -10.00
CA SER A 329 6.73 18.61 -11.17
C SER A 329 7.38 18.08 -12.45
N ILE A 330 6.55 17.60 -13.38
CA ILE A 330 6.97 17.10 -14.68
C ILE A 330 6.89 18.23 -15.70
N PRO A 331 8.00 18.64 -16.32
CA PRO A 331 8.02 19.74 -17.27
C PRO A 331 7.36 19.38 -18.61
N TYR A 332 7.05 20.40 -19.41
CA TYR A 332 6.39 20.25 -20.71
C TYR A 332 7.17 19.41 -21.72
N SER A 333 8.48 19.35 -21.58
CA SER A 333 9.39 18.66 -22.52
C SER A 333 9.39 17.15 -22.38
N VAL A 334 8.99 16.61 -21.20
CA VAL A 334 9.04 15.18 -20.95
C VAL A 334 8.01 14.47 -21.81
N ASN A 335 8.49 13.59 -22.67
CA ASN A 335 7.66 12.80 -23.59
C ASN A 335 7.75 11.29 -23.39
N THR A 336 8.63 10.84 -22.48
CA THR A 336 8.77 9.43 -22.11
C THR A 336 9.01 9.31 -20.60
N ILE A 337 8.14 8.59 -19.91
CA ILE A 337 8.27 8.23 -18.50
C ILE A 337 8.20 6.71 -18.40
N GLY A 338 9.18 6.13 -17.72
CA GLY A 338 9.25 4.68 -17.52
C GLY A 338 8.31 4.19 -16.41
N TYR A 339 8.26 2.87 -16.24
CA TYR A 339 7.41 2.22 -15.23
C TYR A 339 7.93 2.49 -13.81
N GLY A 340 7.00 2.53 -12.83
CA GLY A 340 7.33 2.58 -11.42
C GLY A 340 8.24 3.74 -11.02
N VAL A 341 8.16 4.86 -11.75
CA VAL A 341 9.10 5.99 -11.63
C VAL A 341 9.19 6.51 -10.20
N PHE A 342 8.11 6.46 -9.42
CA PHE A 342 8.02 6.90 -8.03
C PHE A 342 7.60 5.77 -7.07
N SER A 343 7.75 4.50 -7.46
CA SER A 343 7.46 3.38 -6.58
C SER A 343 8.22 3.51 -5.26
N GLY A 344 7.54 3.28 -4.11
CA GLY A 344 8.17 3.39 -2.80
C GLY A 344 8.50 4.80 -2.33
N CYS A 345 8.07 5.85 -3.02
CA CYS A 345 8.16 7.24 -2.53
C CYS A 345 7.08 7.48 -1.48
N THR A 346 7.28 6.96 -0.27
CA THR A 346 6.25 6.86 0.78
C THR A 346 5.70 8.20 1.28
N ASN A 347 6.46 9.29 1.16
CA ASN A 347 6.03 10.64 1.54
C ASN A 347 5.55 11.49 0.36
N LEU A 348 5.54 10.91 -0.86
CA LEU A 348 5.09 11.67 -2.02
C LEU A 348 3.60 11.98 -1.91
N SER A 349 3.28 13.26 -1.86
CA SER A 349 1.92 13.77 -1.66
C SER A 349 1.44 14.69 -2.78
N GLY A 350 2.35 15.17 -3.63
CA GLY A 350 2.05 16.04 -4.75
C GLY A 350 2.76 15.65 -6.03
N ILE A 351 1.99 15.41 -7.09
CA ILE A 351 2.50 15.22 -8.46
C ILE A 351 1.79 16.21 -9.37
N SER A 352 2.56 17.00 -10.10
CA SER A 352 2.03 17.90 -11.11
C SER A 352 2.70 17.69 -12.47
N VAL A 353 1.97 17.96 -13.51
CA VAL A 353 2.48 17.98 -14.90
C VAL A 353 2.16 19.35 -15.49
N SER A 354 3.13 19.95 -16.17
CA SER A 354 2.95 21.24 -16.83
C SER A 354 1.77 21.21 -17.81
N ASP A 355 0.92 22.21 -17.79
CA ASP A 355 -0.24 22.35 -18.69
C ASP A 355 0.16 22.37 -20.18
N SER A 356 1.42 22.73 -20.48
CA SER A 356 1.98 22.71 -21.83
C SER A 356 2.53 21.35 -22.26
N ASN A 357 2.52 20.33 -21.39
CA ASN A 357 2.94 18.98 -21.78
C ASN A 357 1.87 18.36 -22.69
N THR A 358 2.32 17.80 -23.82
CA THR A 358 1.40 17.23 -24.84
C THR A 358 1.21 15.73 -24.73
N LYS A 359 2.01 15.06 -23.89
CA LYS A 359 2.00 13.60 -23.69
C LYS A 359 1.36 13.18 -22.40
N TYR A 360 1.57 13.96 -21.35
CA TYR A 360 1.13 13.66 -20.01
C TYR A 360 0.36 14.87 -19.45
N ASP A 361 -0.52 14.61 -18.52
CA ASP A 361 -1.24 15.64 -17.79
C ASP A 361 -1.51 15.22 -16.35
N SER A 362 -1.90 16.19 -15.54
CA SER A 362 -2.37 16.03 -14.17
C SER A 362 -3.74 16.72 -14.04
N ARG A 363 -4.64 16.39 -14.96
CA ARG A 363 -5.97 17.01 -15.07
C ARG A 363 -6.74 16.96 -13.76
N ASP A 364 -7.60 17.95 -13.54
CA ASP A 364 -8.41 18.09 -12.32
C ASP A 364 -7.57 18.16 -11.01
N ASN A 365 -6.29 18.54 -11.10
CA ASN A 365 -5.33 18.55 -9.99
C ASN A 365 -5.27 17.18 -9.28
N CYS A 366 -5.28 16.10 -10.05
CA CYS A 366 -5.44 14.74 -9.56
C CYS A 366 -4.26 14.18 -8.76
N ASN A 367 -3.14 14.92 -8.64
CA ASN A 367 -1.89 14.44 -8.02
C ASN A 367 -1.40 13.11 -8.61
N ALA A 368 -1.40 13.02 -9.95
CA ALA A 368 -0.97 11.85 -10.69
C ALA A 368 -0.41 12.25 -12.07
N ILE A 369 0.28 11.33 -12.71
CA ILE A 369 0.67 11.45 -14.12
C ILE A 369 -0.26 10.56 -14.94
N ILE A 370 -0.96 11.17 -15.88
CA ILE A 370 -1.85 10.48 -16.82
C ILE A 370 -1.27 10.61 -18.23
N GLU A 371 -1.13 9.50 -18.94
CA GLU A 371 -0.81 9.53 -20.36
C GLU A 371 -2.05 9.95 -21.15
N SER A 372 -1.98 11.13 -21.79
CA SER A 372 -3.17 11.78 -22.38
C SER A 372 -3.76 11.01 -23.56
N SER A 373 -2.91 10.26 -24.31
CA SER A 373 -3.34 9.50 -25.50
C SER A 373 -4.12 8.23 -25.16
N THR A 374 -3.81 7.59 -24.03
CA THR A 374 -4.39 6.31 -23.59
C THR A 374 -5.34 6.46 -22.41
N ASN A 375 -5.35 7.62 -21.77
CA ASN A 375 -5.99 7.86 -20.46
C ASN A 375 -5.54 6.85 -19.39
N THR A 376 -4.26 6.44 -19.44
CA THR A 376 -3.65 5.55 -18.45
C THR A 376 -3.00 6.35 -17.34
N LEU A 377 -3.36 6.12 -16.09
CA LEU A 377 -2.68 6.65 -14.92
C LEU A 377 -1.39 5.85 -14.73
N ILE A 378 -0.22 6.47 -14.98
CA ILE A 378 1.09 5.80 -14.94
C ILE A 378 1.84 5.97 -13.61
N ALA A 379 1.54 7.02 -12.85
CA ALA A 379 2.09 7.22 -11.51
C ALA A 379 1.14 8.05 -10.66
N GLY A 380 0.89 7.57 -9.46
CA GLY A 380 0.09 8.24 -8.44
C GLY A 380 0.85 8.37 -7.12
N CYS A 381 0.22 9.00 -6.14
CA CYS A 381 0.74 9.19 -4.78
C CYS A 381 -0.39 9.05 -3.75
N GLN A 382 -0.07 9.25 -2.46
CA GLN A 382 -1.05 9.10 -1.37
C GLN A 382 -2.29 10.02 -1.47
N ASN A 383 -2.17 11.17 -2.15
CA ASN A 383 -3.26 12.14 -2.30
C ASN A 383 -3.91 12.12 -3.69
N THR A 384 -3.68 11.06 -4.47
CA THR A 384 -4.25 10.96 -5.82
C THR A 384 -5.76 10.80 -5.77
N VAL A 385 -6.45 11.62 -6.57
CA VAL A 385 -7.86 11.46 -6.89
C VAL A 385 -7.97 11.07 -8.36
N ILE A 386 -8.38 9.82 -8.65
CA ILE A 386 -8.42 9.32 -10.03
C ILE A 386 -9.57 10.00 -10.80
N PRO A 387 -9.28 10.77 -11.86
CA PRO A 387 -10.32 11.41 -12.67
C PRO A 387 -11.21 10.39 -13.39
N SER A 388 -12.48 10.74 -13.60
CA SER A 388 -13.45 9.91 -14.32
C SER A 388 -13.15 9.69 -15.80
N SER A 389 -12.14 10.37 -16.34
CA SER A 389 -11.62 10.18 -17.69
C SER A 389 -10.55 9.08 -17.79
N VAL A 390 -10.02 8.61 -16.66
CA VAL A 390 -9.00 7.54 -16.63
C VAL A 390 -9.65 6.21 -16.96
N THR A 391 -9.05 5.48 -17.91
CA THR A 391 -9.56 4.19 -18.38
C THR A 391 -8.71 3.00 -17.94
N SER A 392 -7.47 3.24 -17.50
CA SER A 392 -6.55 2.21 -17.04
C SER A 392 -5.66 2.71 -15.90
N ILE A 393 -5.41 1.87 -14.91
CA ILE A 393 -4.36 2.08 -13.91
C ILE A 393 -3.14 1.29 -14.39
N GLY A 394 -2.02 1.99 -14.61
CA GLY A 394 -0.82 1.45 -15.24
C GLY A 394 0.00 0.51 -14.33
N TYR A 395 1.05 -0.06 -14.91
CA TYR A 395 2.03 -0.89 -14.22
C TYR A 395 2.70 -0.11 -13.08
N SER A 396 2.69 -0.67 -11.85
CA SER A 396 3.30 -0.08 -10.64
C SER A 396 2.84 1.35 -10.33
N ALA A 397 1.65 1.76 -10.77
CA ALA A 397 1.19 3.15 -10.68
C ALA A 397 1.15 3.69 -9.24
N PHE A 398 0.82 2.86 -8.24
CA PHE A 398 0.81 3.19 -6.81
C PHE A 398 1.74 2.29 -6.00
N SER A 399 2.67 1.58 -6.65
CA SER A 399 3.56 0.64 -5.98
C SER A 399 4.34 1.31 -4.85
N GLY A 400 4.28 0.74 -3.65
CA GLY A 400 4.95 1.27 -2.46
C GLY A 400 4.35 2.57 -1.90
N CYS A 401 3.13 2.95 -2.28
CA CYS A 401 2.40 4.04 -1.64
C CYS A 401 1.88 3.59 -0.26
N THR A 402 2.80 3.39 0.69
CA THR A 402 2.50 2.81 2.02
C THR A 402 1.54 3.65 2.86
N SER A 403 1.42 4.94 2.59
CA SER A 403 0.51 5.85 3.28
C SER A 403 -0.87 5.96 2.61
N LEU A 404 -1.11 5.27 1.47
CA LEU A 404 -2.39 5.26 0.78
C LEU A 404 -3.38 4.38 1.56
N SER A 405 -4.29 4.99 2.30
CA SER A 405 -5.27 4.27 3.14
C SER A 405 -6.56 3.90 2.41
N SER A 406 -6.94 4.67 1.40
CA SER A 406 -8.11 4.43 0.56
C SER A 406 -7.96 5.12 -0.79
N ILE A 407 -8.59 4.58 -1.83
CA ILE A 407 -8.66 5.20 -3.14
C ILE A 407 -9.95 4.78 -3.84
N THR A 408 -10.59 5.72 -4.52
CA THR A 408 -11.78 5.44 -5.32
C THR A 408 -11.36 5.20 -6.78
N ILE A 409 -11.68 4.02 -7.31
CA ILE A 409 -11.49 3.69 -8.72
C ILE A 409 -12.78 4.04 -9.48
N PRO A 410 -12.75 4.99 -10.43
CA PRO A 410 -13.95 5.39 -11.16
C PRO A 410 -14.43 4.29 -12.12
N SER A 411 -15.74 4.31 -12.44
CA SER A 411 -16.38 3.34 -13.35
C SER A 411 -15.93 3.42 -14.80
N SER A 412 -15.06 4.35 -15.14
CA SER A 412 -14.37 4.43 -16.44
C SER A 412 -13.19 3.46 -16.56
N VAL A 413 -12.64 3.01 -15.42
CA VAL A 413 -11.46 2.12 -15.42
C VAL A 413 -11.85 0.72 -15.85
N THR A 414 -11.16 0.21 -16.86
CA THR A 414 -11.37 -1.12 -17.44
C THR A 414 -10.26 -2.11 -17.12
N SER A 415 -9.08 -1.62 -16.67
CA SER A 415 -7.95 -2.48 -16.31
C SER A 415 -7.13 -1.93 -15.16
N ILE A 416 -6.65 -2.84 -14.33
CA ILE A 416 -5.67 -2.59 -13.25
C ILE A 416 -4.40 -3.32 -13.63
N GLY A 417 -3.30 -2.59 -13.79
CA GLY A 417 -2.02 -3.11 -14.25
C GLY A 417 -1.30 -3.98 -13.22
N SER A 418 -0.27 -4.70 -13.68
CA SER A 418 0.57 -5.50 -12.79
C SER A 418 1.26 -4.61 -11.76
N SER A 419 1.35 -5.10 -10.52
CA SER A 419 1.92 -4.39 -9.36
C SER A 419 1.32 -3.00 -9.08
N ALA A 420 0.13 -2.71 -9.61
CA ALA A 420 -0.47 -1.36 -9.56
C ALA A 420 -0.56 -0.81 -8.13
N PHE A 421 -0.89 -1.64 -7.15
CA PHE A 421 -0.98 -1.32 -5.71
C PHE A 421 -0.02 -2.17 -4.85
N TYR A 422 1.06 -2.67 -5.46
CA TYR A 422 2.07 -3.45 -4.74
C TYR A 422 2.56 -2.72 -3.48
N SER A 423 2.57 -3.40 -2.34
CA SER A 423 3.00 -2.82 -1.04
C SER A 423 2.28 -1.53 -0.62
N CYS A 424 1.01 -1.35 -0.97
CA CYS A 424 0.15 -0.32 -0.39
C CYS A 424 -0.30 -0.77 1.02
N THR A 425 0.61 -0.79 1.97
CA THR A 425 0.44 -1.45 3.27
C THR A 425 -0.65 -0.85 4.16
N SER A 426 -1.04 0.41 3.94
CA SER A 426 -2.15 1.07 4.67
C SER A 426 -3.51 0.93 3.97
N LEU A 427 -3.57 0.35 2.77
CA LEU A 427 -4.81 0.21 2.02
C LEU A 427 -5.72 -0.82 2.71
N SER A 428 -6.73 -0.34 3.43
CA SER A 428 -7.61 -1.18 4.25
C SER A 428 -8.82 -1.74 3.50
N SER A 429 -9.25 -1.04 2.44
CA SER A 429 -10.36 -1.45 1.58
C SER A 429 -10.17 -0.92 0.17
N ILE A 430 -10.71 -1.65 -0.81
CA ILE A 430 -10.76 -1.21 -2.20
C ILE A 430 -12.04 -1.71 -2.87
N GLU A 431 -12.73 -0.82 -3.56
CA GLU A 431 -13.85 -1.17 -4.41
C GLU A 431 -13.37 -1.29 -5.86
N ILE A 432 -13.52 -2.48 -6.45
CA ILE A 432 -13.20 -2.73 -7.86
C ILE A 432 -14.49 -2.53 -8.65
N PRO A 433 -14.58 -1.52 -9.52
CA PRO A 433 -15.81 -1.25 -10.27
C PRO A 433 -16.09 -2.36 -11.30
N SER A 434 -17.37 -2.56 -11.61
CA SER A 434 -17.83 -3.59 -12.57
C SER A 434 -17.34 -3.40 -14.00
N SER A 435 -16.82 -2.23 -14.32
CA SER A 435 -16.14 -1.92 -15.60
C SER A 435 -14.78 -2.59 -15.76
N VAL A 436 -14.13 -2.98 -14.64
CA VAL A 436 -12.82 -3.62 -14.69
C VAL A 436 -12.95 -5.02 -15.29
N THR A 437 -12.20 -5.26 -16.35
CA THR A 437 -12.17 -6.54 -17.08
C THR A 437 -10.92 -7.36 -16.81
N SER A 438 -9.82 -6.70 -16.37
CA SER A 438 -8.54 -7.37 -16.09
C SER A 438 -7.84 -6.77 -14.86
N ILE A 439 -7.25 -7.65 -14.06
CA ILE A 439 -6.39 -7.33 -12.93
C ILE A 439 -5.05 -8.02 -13.19
N GLY A 440 -3.96 -7.26 -13.18
CA GLY A 440 -2.63 -7.75 -13.54
C GLY A 440 -1.96 -8.56 -12.42
N ASP A 441 -0.79 -9.14 -12.74
CA ASP A 441 0.02 -9.90 -11.79
C ASP A 441 0.43 -9.01 -10.61
N TRP A 442 0.41 -9.56 -9.38
CA TRP A 442 0.87 -8.87 -8.16
C TRP A 442 0.16 -7.54 -7.88
N ALA A 443 -1.04 -7.32 -8.48
CA ALA A 443 -1.70 -6.00 -8.48
C ALA A 443 -1.93 -5.44 -7.07
N PHE A 444 -2.21 -6.28 -6.08
CA PHE A 444 -2.42 -5.93 -4.67
C PHE A 444 -1.47 -6.69 -3.72
N GLU A 445 -0.34 -7.17 -4.23
CA GLU A 445 0.62 -7.89 -3.40
C GLU A 445 1.07 -7.02 -2.22
N SER A 446 1.15 -7.64 -1.04
CA SER A 446 1.59 -6.98 0.21
C SER A 446 0.73 -5.78 0.65
N CYS A 447 -0.55 -5.72 0.24
CA CYS A 447 -1.54 -4.83 0.84
C CYS A 447 -1.97 -5.36 2.21
N SER A 448 -1.07 -5.28 3.19
CA SER A 448 -1.19 -5.99 4.47
C SER A 448 -2.37 -5.52 5.35
N SER A 449 -2.91 -4.32 5.14
CA SER A 449 -4.10 -3.83 5.84
C SER A 449 -5.42 -4.20 5.15
N LEU A 450 -5.38 -4.77 3.93
CA LEU A 450 -6.60 -5.12 3.20
C LEU A 450 -7.33 -6.26 3.89
N THR A 451 -8.59 -6.05 4.28
CA THR A 451 -9.38 -7.01 5.06
C THR A 451 -10.32 -7.84 4.19
N SER A 452 -10.87 -7.24 3.15
CA SER A 452 -11.80 -7.92 2.24
C SER A 452 -11.71 -7.36 0.82
N VAL A 453 -12.08 -8.19 -0.16
CA VAL A 453 -12.17 -7.79 -1.56
C VAL A 453 -13.35 -8.48 -2.24
N SER A 454 -14.06 -7.76 -3.11
CA SER A 454 -15.10 -8.30 -3.96
C SER A 454 -14.70 -8.19 -5.43
N ILE A 455 -14.71 -9.32 -6.14
CA ILE A 455 -14.43 -9.38 -7.58
C ILE A 455 -15.74 -9.21 -8.35
N PRO A 456 -15.90 -8.13 -9.13
CA PRO A 456 -17.14 -7.86 -9.82
C PRO A 456 -17.36 -8.77 -11.04
N TYR A 457 -18.59 -8.75 -11.57
CA TYR A 457 -18.97 -9.60 -12.72
C TYR A 457 -18.17 -9.31 -14.01
N GLY A 458 -17.62 -8.09 -14.15
CA GLY A 458 -16.88 -7.68 -15.35
C GLY A 458 -15.50 -8.30 -15.48
N VAL A 459 -14.89 -8.76 -14.35
CA VAL A 459 -13.52 -9.29 -14.37
C VAL A 459 -13.47 -10.63 -15.07
N ASN A 460 -12.67 -10.71 -16.13
CA ASN A 460 -12.50 -11.92 -16.94
C ASN A 460 -11.04 -12.42 -16.97
N SER A 461 -10.10 -11.65 -16.39
CA SER A 461 -8.69 -12.01 -16.27
C SER A 461 -8.12 -11.52 -14.93
N ILE A 462 -7.56 -12.43 -14.16
CA ILE A 462 -6.85 -12.16 -12.89
C ILE A 462 -5.45 -12.74 -12.99
N GLY A 463 -4.47 -11.91 -12.73
CA GLY A 463 -3.06 -12.25 -12.81
C GLY A 463 -2.56 -13.09 -11.64
N TYR A 464 -1.33 -13.55 -11.78
CA TYR A 464 -0.62 -14.31 -10.76
C TYR A 464 -0.40 -13.47 -9.48
N GLY A 465 -0.54 -14.11 -8.32
CA GLY A 465 -0.15 -13.51 -7.04
C GLY A 465 -0.91 -12.23 -6.65
N VAL A 466 -2.13 -12.06 -7.18
CA VAL A 466 -2.89 -10.80 -7.07
C VAL A 466 -3.03 -10.30 -5.63
N PHE A 467 -3.19 -11.18 -4.64
CA PHE A 467 -3.34 -10.86 -3.20
C PHE A 467 -2.27 -11.49 -2.32
N CYS A 468 -1.14 -11.92 -2.92
CA CYS A 468 -0.02 -12.46 -2.14
C CYS A 468 0.41 -11.47 -1.04
N GLY A 469 0.69 -11.96 0.17
CA GLY A 469 1.13 -11.11 1.28
C GLY A 469 0.08 -10.15 1.85
N CYS A 470 -1.19 -10.27 1.48
CA CYS A 470 -2.28 -9.54 2.12
C CYS A 470 -2.63 -10.23 3.46
N SER A 471 -1.78 -10.06 4.47
CA SER A 471 -1.82 -10.84 5.72
C SER A 471 -3.12 -10.69 6.53
N ASN A 472 -3.82 -9.55 6.41
CA ASN A 472 -5.11 -9.35 7.07
C ASN A 472 -6.33 -9.72 6.21
N LEU A 473 -6.11 -10.16 4.97
CA LEU A 473 -7.21 -10.53 4.08
C LEU A 473 -7.93 -11.77 4.61
N SER A 474 -9.18 -11.59 5.00
CA SER A 474 -10.02 -12.62 5.59
C SER A 474 -11.26 -12.96 4.75
N GLY A 475 -11.62 -12.08 3.81
CA GLY A 475 -12.77 -12.27 2.95
C GLY A 475 -12.46 -12.00 1.48
N ILE A 476 -12.70 -13.00 0.64
CA ILE A 476 -12.69 -12.87 -0.82
C ILE A 476 -14.04 -13.33 -1.34
N SER A 477 -14.72 -12.46 -2.06
CA SER A 477 -15.98 -12.79 -2.72
C SER A 477 -15.90 -12.54 -4.22
N VAL A 478 -16.66 -13.29 -4.97
CA VAL A 478 -16.83 -13.12 -6.42
C VAL A 478 -18.32 -12.95 -6.71
N SER A 479 -18.67 -11.97 -7.53
CA SER A 479 -20.06 -11.73 -7.93
C SER A 479 -20.66 -13.00 -8.56
N GLY A 480 -21.83 -13.40 -8.12
CA GLY A 480 -22.55 -14.57 -8.68
C GLY A 480 -22.88 -14.45 -10.18
N SER A 481 -22.74 -13.27 -10.75
CA SER A 481 -22.90 -13.02 -12.21
C SER A 481 -21.57 -13.08 -12.97
N ASN A 482 -20.43 -13.31 -12.30
CA ASN A 482 -19.16 -13.52 -12.98
C ASN A 482 -19.15 -14.92 -13.63
N THR A 483 -18.76 -15.00 -14.91
CA THR A 483 -18.78 -16.25 -15.69
C THR A 483 -17.45 -17.00 -15.70
N ASN A 484 -16.36 -16.32 -15.33
CA ASN A 484 -15.01 -16.87 -15.39
C ASN A 484 -14.49 -17.30 -14.02
N TYR A 485 -14.99 -16.68 -12.96
CA TYR A 485 -14.56 -16.91 -11.60
C TYR A 485 -15.77 -17.02 -10.66
N ASP A 486 -15.60 -17.74 -9.60
CA ASP A 486 -16.58 -17.82 -8.52
C ASP A 486 -15.88 -17.93 -7.13
N SER A 487 -16.69 -17.80 -6.10
CA SER A 487 -16.33 -18.04 -4.72
C SER A 487 -17.40 -18.93 -4.09
N ARG A 488 -17.61 -20.10 -4.76
CA ARG A 488 -18.64 -21.08 -4.39
C ARG A 488 -18.50 -21.52 -2.94
N ASP A 489 -19.60 -21.89 -2.33
CA ASP A 489 -19.67 -22.37 -0.93
C ASP A 489 -19.10 -21.32 0.08
N ASN A 490 -19.13 -20.03 -0.27
CA ASN A 490 -18.53 -18.94 0.51
C ASN A 490 -17.07 -19.23 0.92
N CYS A 491 -16.30 -19.85 0.02
CA CYS A 491 -14.98 -20.41 0.30
C CYS A 491 -13.89 -19.38 0.60
N ASN A 492 -14.16 -18.06 0.54
CA ASN A 492 -13.17 -16.98 0.70
C ASN A 492 -11.96 -17.16 -0.22
N ALA A 493 -12.22 -17.53 -1.49
CA ALA A 493 -11.18 -17.71 -2.51
C ALA A 493 -11.71 -17.33 -3.89
N ILE A 494 -10.81 -17.18 -4.84
CA ILE A 494 -11.16 -17.04 -6.26
C ILE A 494 -10.90 -18.38 -6.95
N ILE A 495 -11.93 -18.95 -7.53
CA ILE A 495 -11.87 -20.21 -8.27
C ILE A 495 -12.17 -19.91 -9.74
N GLU A 496 -11.30 -20.38 -10.64
CA GLU A 496 -11.54 -20.32 -12.08
C GLU A 496 -12.57 -21.40 -12.47
N THR A 497 -13.74 -20.98 -12.96
CA THR A 497 -14.89 -21.87 -13.20
C THR A 497 -14.63 -22.93 -14.25
N SER A 498 -13.85 -22.60 -15.30
CA SER A 498 -13.56 -23.50 -16.44
C SER A 498 -12.65 -24.67 -16.07
N THR A 499 -11.78 -24.52 -15.07
CA THR A 499 -10.73 -25.48 -14.68
C THR A 499 -10.90 -26.03 -13.27
N ASN A 500 -11.80 -25.45 -12.48
CA ASN A 500 -11.91 -25.67 -11.03
C ASN A 500 -10.58 -25.46 -10.29
N LYS A 501 -9.79 -24.49 -10.74
CA LYS A 501 -8.51 -24.10 -10.15
C LYS A 501 -8.70 -22.96 -9.17
N LEU A 502 -8.27 -23.13 -7.92
CA LEU A 502 -8.18 -22.05 -6.95
C LEU A 502 -6.96 -21.21 -7.29
N ILE A 503 -7.17 -19.94 -7.66
CA ILE A 503 -6.10 -19.03 -8.09
C ILE A 503 -5.64 -18.07 -7.01
N ALA A 504 -6.48 -17.74 -6.04
CA ALA A 504 -6.11 -16.92 -4.88
C ALA A 504 -6.97 -17.26 -3.68
N GLY A 505 -6.34 -17.43 -2.54
CA GLY A 505 -6.99 -17.64 -1.25
C GLY A 505 -6.56 -16.59 -0.21
N CYS A 506 -7.12 -16.68 0.98
CA CYS A 506 -6.82 -15.85 2.14
C CYS A 506 -6.84 -16.68 3.43
N LYS A 507 -6.60 -16.04 4.59
CA LYS A 507 -6.48 -16.75 5.88
C LYS A 507 -7.70 -17.58 6.28
N ASN A 508 -8.88 -17.26 5.77
CA ASN A 508 -10.14 -17.95 6.08
C ASN A 508 -10.64 -18.81 4.91
N THR A 509 -9.78 -19.16 3.96
CA THR A 509 -10.19 -19.96 2.81
C THR A 509 -10.53 -21.39 3.23
N MET A 510 -11.73 -21.83 2.87
CA MET A 510 -12.15 -23.22 2.89
C MET A 510 -12.18 -23.75 1.45
N ILE A 511 -11.29 -24.68 1.12
CA ILE A 511 -11.17 -25.18 -0.26
C ILE A 511 -12.33 -26.15 -0.53
N PRO A 512 -13.25 -25.80 -1.46
CA PRO A 512 -14.36 -26.69 -1.78
C PRO A 512 -13.93 -28.04 -2.38
N SER A 513 -14.69 -29.09 -2.14
CA SER A 513 -14.44 -30.43 -2.72
C SER A 513 -14.56 -30.48 -4.24
N SER A 514 -15.13 -29.46 -4.87
CA SER A 514 -15.17 -29.29 -6.32
C SER A 514 -13.85 -28.76 -6.93
N VAL A 515 -12.91 -28.25 -6.10
CA VAL A 515 -11.61 -27.78 -6.55
C VAL A 515 -10.70 -28.94 -6.92
N THR A 516 -10.12 -28.91 -8.11
CA THR A 516 -9.26 -29.98 -8.63
C THR A 516 -7.78 -29.61 -8.65
N SER A 517 -7.46 -28.32 -8.51
CA SER A 517 -6.07 -27.85 -8.42
C SER A 517 -5.95 -26.53 -7.67
N ILE A 518 -4.86 -26.39 -6.93
CA ILE A 518 -4.42 -25.14 -6.29
C ILE A 518 -3.39 -24.49 -7.20
N GLY A 519 -3.59 -23.23 -7.50
CA GLY A 519 -2.74 -22.45 -8.41
C GLY A 519 -1.34 -22.17 -7.87
N ASP A 520 -0.44 -21.80 -8.77
CA ASP A 520 0.89 -21.32 -8.38
C ASP A 520 0.73 -20.06 -7.52
N GLY A 521 1.38 -20.00 -6.35
CA GLY A 521 1.32 -18.88 -5.42
C GLY A 521 -0.06 -18.56 -4.83
N ALA A 522 -1.04 -19.48 -4.88
CA ALA A 522 -2.42 -19.20 -4.46
C ALA A 522 -2.56 -18.68 -3.02
N PHE A 523 -1.65 -19.06 -2.12
CA PHE A 523 -1.54 -18.60 -0.73
C PHE A 523 -0.13 -18.04 -0.42
N TYR A 524 0.60 -17.60 -1.44
CA TYR A 524 1.96 -17.09 -1.26
C TYR A 524 2.01 -15.96 -0.23
N ASN A 525 2.89 -16.11 0.79
CA ASN A 525 3.06 -15.15 1.89
C ASN A 525 1.77 -14.84 2.68
N CYS A 526 0.85 -15.83 2.78
CA CYS A 526 -0.30 -15.75 3.68
C CYS A 526 0.17 -16.02 5.13
N THR A 527 0.89 -15.07 5.72
CA THR A 527 1.56 -15.22 7.01
C THR A 527 0.60 -15.37 8.20
N SER A 528 -0.68 -15.11 8.02
CA SER A 528 -1.72 -15.26 9.05
C SER A 528 -2.55 -16.55 8.89
N GLN A 529 -2.22 -17.42 7.91
CA GLN A 529 -2.88 -18.72 7.74
C GLN A 529 -2.33 -19.70 8.76
N THR A 530 -3.18 -20.21 9.66
CA THR A 530 -2.77 -21.18 10.70
C THR A 530 -3.04 -22.62 10.32
N SER A 531 -4.11 -22.88 9.57
CA SER A 531 -4.52 -24.20 9.15
C SER A 531 -5.06 -24.20 7.72
N ILE A 532 -4.86 -25.29 6.98
CA ILE A 532 -5.46 -25.48 5.67
C ILE A 532 -5.86 -26.94 5.46
N THR A 533 -7.07 -27.16 4.93
CA THR A 533 -7.53 -28.46 4.47
C THR A 533 -7.47 -28.52 2.95
N VAL A 534 -6.79 -29.54 2.41
CA VAL A 534 -6.68 -29.79 0.98
C VAL A 534 -7.59 -30.97 0.63
N PRO A 535 -8.70 -30.73 -0.07
CA PRO A 535 -9.67 -31.80 -0.41
C PRO A 535 -9.06 -32.93 -1.24
N GLY A 536 -9.62 -34.11 -1.11
CA GLY A 536 -9.19 -35.28 -1.87
C GLY A 536 -9.39 -35.17 -3.39
N SER A 537 -10.20 -34.22 -3.84
CA SER A 537 -10.38 -33.85 -5.26
C SER A 537 -9.17 -33.12 -5.88
N VAL A 538 -8.30 -32.53 -5.04
CA VAL A 538 -7.13 -31.79 -5.52
C VAL A 538 -6.07 -32.78 -6.01
N THR A 539 -5.72 -32.67 -7.26
CA THR A 539 -4.72 -33.51 -7.93
C THR A 539 -3.42 -32.82 -8.23
N ARG A 540 -3.39 -31.49 -8.07
CA ARG A 540 -2.20 -30.65 -8.30
C ARG A 540 -2.16 -29.48 -7.33
N ILE A 541 -0.98 -29.27 -6.74
CA ILE A 541 -0.63 -28.06 -5.98
C ILE A 541 0.48 -27.35 -6.75
N GLY A 542 0.24 -26.09 -7.10
CA GLY A 542 1.15 -25.26 -7.88
C GLY A 542 2.41 -24.86 -7.14
N SER A 543 3.42 -24.40 -7.89
CA SER A 543 4.68 -23.91 -7.31
C SER A 543 4.43 -22.78 -6.33
N SER A 544 5.16 -22.80 -5.21
CA SER A 544 5.07 -21.77 -4.17
C SER A 544 3.65 -21.51 -3.62
N ALA A 545 2.72 -22.47 -3.76
CA ALA A 545 1.32 -22.28 -3.38
C ALA A 545 1.16 -21.84 -1.92
N PHE A 546 1.97 -22.38 -1.01
CA PHE A 546 2.01 -22.03 0.42
C PHE A 546 3.37 -21.48 0.86
N TYR A 547 4.13 -20.92 -0.08
CA TYR A 547 5.44 -20.31 0.22
C TYR A 547 5.29 -19.22 1.28
N SER A 548 6.16 -19.24 2.31
CA SER A 548 6.17 -18.22 3.39
C SER A 548 4.84 -18.11 4.17
N CYS A 549 4.03 -19.17 4.26
CA CYS A 549 2.91 -19.27 5.21
C CYS A 549 3.48 -19.57 6.61
N THR A 550 4.15 -18.60 7.23
CA THR A 550 4.99 -18.81 8.42
C THR A 550 4.21 -19.13 9.70
N SER A 551 2.91 -18.86 9.76
CA SER A 551 2.04 -19.22 10.89
C SER A 551 1.34 -20.56 10.71
N LEU A 552 1.61 -21.28 9.62
CA LEU A 552 0.91 -22.54 9.35
C LEU A 552 1.36 -23.64 10.32
N ILE A 553 0.46 -24.06 11.20
CA ILE A 553 0.71 -25.11 12.21
C ILE A 553 0.07 -26.45 11.85
N SER A 554 -0.89 -26.47 10.91
CA SER A 554 -1.50 -27.70 10.46
C SER A 554 -1.85 -27.70 8.98
N VAL A 555 -1.56 -28.81 8.30
CA VAL A 555 -1.98 -29.10 6.93
C VAL A 555 -2.76 -30.40 6.93
N TRP A 556 -4.02 -30.35 6.50
CA TRP A 556 -4.90 -31.49 6.42
C TRP A 556 -5.04 -31.98 4.99
N MET A 557 -4.57 -33.17 4.70
CA MET A 557 -4.68 -33.77 3.38
C MET A 557 -5.80 -34.80 3.40
N GLU A 558 -6.82 -34.66 2.54
CA GLU A 558 -7.89 -35.68 2.41
C GLU A 558 -7.53 -36.75 1.38
N ALA A 559 -6.50 -36.55 0.57
CA ALA A 559 -6.01 -37.54 -0.38
C ALA A 559 -5.24 -38.66 0.34
N SER A 560 -5.62 -39.92 0.13
CA SER A 560 -4.89 -41.07 0.66
C SER A 560 -3.54 -41.33 -0.01
N ALA A 561 -3.34 -40.81 -1.23
CA ALA A 561 -2.06 -40.83 -1.92
C ALA A 561 -1.46 -39.42 -2.02
N PRO A 562 -0.17 -39.24 -1.67
CA PRO A 562 0.44 -37.92 -1.72
C PRO A 562 0.52 -37.38 -3.14
N ILE A 563 0.12 -36.11 -3.30
CA ILE A 563 0.25 -35.35 -4.54
C ILE A 563 1.72 -35.01 -4.74
N SER A 564 2.24 -35.09 -5.96
CA SER A 564 3.60 -34.63 -6.26
C SER A 564 3.69 -33.11 -6.14
N ILE A 565 4.57 -32.62 -5.30
CA ILE A 565 4.82 -31.18 -5.07
C ILE A 565 6.27 -30.83 -5.29
N SER A 566 6.52 -29.56 -5.68
CA SER A 566 7.89 -29.01 -5.70
C SER A 566 8.33 -28.61 -4.28
N ASP A 567 9.64 -28.48 -4.09
CA ASP A 567 10.26 -27.99 -2.84
C ASP A 567 9.78 -26.58 -2.46
N SER A 568 9.38 -25.78 -3.46
CA SER A 568 8.91 -24.41 -3.26
C SER A 568 7.52 -24.32 -2.62
N VAL A 569 6.71 -25.39 -2.65
CA VAL A 569 5.30 -25.35 -2.21
C VAL A 569 5.18 -24.90 -0.75
N PHE A 570 5.95 -25.50 0.17
CA PHE A 570 5.97 -25.19 1.60
C PHE A 570 7.31 -24.59 2.04
N SER A 571 8.05 -23.92 1.15
CA SER A 571 9.28 -23.23 1.54
C SER A 571 8.96 -22.12 2.53
N LEU A 572 9.81 -21.96 3.53
CA LEU A 572 9.68 -21.04 4.68
C LEU A 572 8.49 -21.35 5.63
N VAL A 573 7.76 -22.46 5.44
CA VAL A 573 6.90 -23.02 6.48
C VAL A 573 7.79 -23.80 7.46
N ASP A 574 7.56 -23.62 8.76
CA ASP A 574 8.26 -24.39 9.79
C ASP A 574 7.71 -25.84 9.84
N LYS A 575 8.33 -26.73 9.06
CA LYS A 575 7.91 -28.13 8.95
C LYS A 575 8.24 -28.97 10.19
N TYR A 576 8.96 -28.39 11.18
CA TYR A 576 9.16 -29.00 12.51
C TYR A 576 7.98 -28.74 13.45
N ALA A 577 7.39 -27.53 13.36
CA ALA A 577 6.23 -27.16 14.18
C ALA A 577 4.90 -27.51 13.50
N CYS A 578 4.85 -27.47 12.16
CA CYS A 578 3.63 -27.73 11.40
C CYS A 578 3.34 -29.23 11.34
N THR A 579 2.13 -29.63 11.76
CA THR A 579 1.66 -31.02 11.68
C THR A 579 0.99 -31.26 10.34
N LEU A 580 1.41 -32.31 9.64
CA LEU A 580 0.76 -32.82 8.46
C LEU A 580 -0.23 -33.96 8.86
N TYR A 581 -1.51 -33.69 8.74
CA TYR A 581 -2.56 -34.68 8.97
C TYR A 581 -2.89 -35.38 7.66
N VAL A 582 -2.88 -36.71 7.69
CA VAL A 582 -3.12 -37.58 6.52
C VAL A 582 -4.16 -38.65 6.86
N PRO A 583 -4.90 -39.17 5.87
CA PRO A 583 -5.89 -40.24 6.09
C PRO A 583 -5.29 -41.50 6.73
N SER A 584 -6.09 -42.22 7.53
CA SER A 584 -5.69 -43.47 8.14
C SER A 584 -5.18 -44.45 7.07
N GLY A 585 -4.06 -45.12 7.35
CA GLY A 585 -3.35 -46.00 6.41
C GLY A 585 -2.49 -45.31 5.36
N SER A 586 -2.42 -43.96 5.37
CA SER A 586 -1.67 -43.16 4.37
C SER A 586 -0.31 -42.64 4.85
N LYS A 587 -0.02 -42.71 6.15
CA LYS A 587 1.18 -42.13 6.76
C LYS A 587 2.46 -42.59 6.06
N THR A 588 2.64 -43.89 5.87
CA THR A 588 3.83 -44.45 5.20
C THR A 588 4.01 -43.93 3.78
N ALA A 589 2.91 -43.67 3.06
CA ALA A 589 2.98 -43.11 1.70
C ALA A 589 3.52 -41.63 1.72
N TYR A 590 3.05 -40.84 2.68
CA TYR A 590 3.51 -39.46 2.84
C TYR A 590 4.94 -39.36 3.39
N GLU A 591 5.34 -40.23 4.32
CA GLU A 591 6.70 -40.32 4.84
C GLU A 591 7.73 -40.68 3.75
N ASN A 592 7.32 -41.40 2.70
CA ASN A 592 8.19 -41.79 1.58
C ASN A 592 8.08 -40.84 0.37
N ALA A 593 7.16 -39.84 0.39
CA ALA A 593 6.95 -38.95 -0.72
C ALA A 593 7.89 -37.72 -0.62
N THR A 594 8.56 -37.41 -1.73
CA THR A 594 9.48 -36.28 -1.82
C THR A 594 8.78 -34.96 -1.47
N ASN A 595 9.43 -34.13 -0.67
CA ASN A 595 8.99 -32.84 -0.13
C ASN A 595 7.86 -32.93 0.93
N TRP A 596 7.10 -34.03 0.99
CA TRP A 596 6.20 -34.32 2.11
C TRP A 596 6.94 -34.89 3.32
N ASN A 597 7.97 -35.71 3.08
CA ASN A 597 8.83 -36.29 4.10
C ASN A 597 9.68 -35.24 4.87
N ASP A 598 9.65 -33.97 4.46
CA ASP A 598 10.25 -32.88 5.21
C ASP A 598 9.45 -32.55 6.49
N PHE A 599 8.13 -32.84 6.52
CA PHE A 599 7.32 -32.64 7.72
C PHE A 599 7.73 -33.65 8.80
N GLN A 600 8.15 -33.13 9.96
CA GLN A 600 8.60 -34.01 11.07
C GLN A 600 7.45 -34.65 11.85
N ASN A 601 6.28 -34.03 11.77
CA ASN A 601 5.08 -34.52 12.46
C ASN A 601 3.98 -34.89 11.45
N ILE A 602 3.93 -36.15 11.06
CA ILE A 602 2.90 -36.72 10.18
C ILE A 602 1.97 -37.59 11.03
N VAL A 603 0.69 -37.22 11.13
CA VAL A 603 -0.32 -37.85 11.98
C VAL A 603 -1.45 -38.38 11.12
N GLU A 604 -1.83 -39.59 11.36
CA GLU A 604 -3.02 -40.18 10.72
C GLU A 604 -4.30 -39.73 11.43
N TYR A 605 -5.30 -39.37 10.64
CA TYR A 605 -6.65 -39.18 11.13
C TYR A 605 -7.63 -40.07 10.35
N VAL A 606 -8.74 -40.42 10.97
CA VAL A 606 -9.79 -41.14 10.28
C VAL A 606 -10.50 -40.17 9.34
N VAL A 607 -10.44 -40.44 8.05
CA VAL A 607 -11.24 -39.68 7.06
C VAL A 607 -12.64 -40.23 7.15
N ASP A 608 -13.58 -39.36 7.50
CA ASP A 608 -14.91 -39.51 6.97
C ASP A 608 -14.92 -38.87 5.55
N PRO A 609 -15.22 -39.64 4.49
CA PRO A 609 -15.52 -39.08 3.20
C PRO A 609 -16.75 -38.21 3.43
N GLY A 610 -16.64 -36.89 3.33
CA GLY A 610 -17.71 -35.89 3.55
C GLY A 610 -19.05 -36.47 3.11
N THR A 611 -19.68 -37.14 4.02
CA THR A 611 -20.80 -38.04 3.74
C THR A 611 -21.93 -37.08 3.43
N ASN A 612 -22.37 -37.11 2.18
CA ASN A 612 -23.63 -36.45 1.84
C ASN A 612 -24.71 -37.17 2.65
N ILE A 613 -25.08 -36.58 3.80
CA ILE A 613 -26.09 -37.14 4.72
C ILE A 613 -27.35 -37.50 3.95
N SER A 614 -27.64 -36.82 2.85
CA SER A 614 -28.76 -37.10 1.97
C SER A 614 -28.65 -38.49 1.29
N GLU A 615 -27.45 -39.02 1.13
CA GLU A 615 -27.18 -40.33 0.48
C GLU A 615 -27.12 -41.51 1.46
N LEU A 616 -27.06 -41.22 2.77
CA LEU A 616 -27.13 -42.27 3.80
C LEU A 616 -28.56 -42.63 4.11
N ASP A 617 -28.80 -43.92 4.23
CA ASP A 617 -30.09 -44.46 4.70
C ASP A 617 -30.29 -44.21 6.21
N ASN A 618 -29.22 -44.38 7.00
CA ASN A 618 -29.16 -44.17 8.44
C ASN A 618 -27.91 -43.38 8.83
N ALA A 619 -28.08 -42.40 9.72
CA ALA A 619 -26.96 -41.60 10.23
C ALA A 619 -27.30 -40.93 11.56
N ILE A 620 -26.29 -40.74 12.43
CA ILE A 620 -26.33 -39.74 13.51
C ILE A 620 -25.36 -38.64 13.09
N TYR A 621 -25.82 -37.39 13.06
CA TYR A 621 -25.04 -36.31 12.47
C TYR A 621 -25.27 -34.97 13.19
N VAL A 622 -24.33 -34.05 12.96
CA VAL A 622 -24.41 -32.63 13.31
C VAL A 622 -24.29 -31.84 12.04
N ASP A 623 -25.15 -30.84 11.84
CA ASP A 623 -24.96 -29.87 10.73
C ASP A 623 -23.71 -29.04 10.99
N PRO A 624 -23.11 -28.41 9.96
CA PRO A 624 -22.09 -27.38 10.15
C PRO A 624 -22.60 -26.29 11.10
N VAL A 625 -21.79 -25.95 12.10
CA VAL A 625 -22.15 -24.97 13.13
C VAL A 625 -21.19 -23.78 13.10
N GLN A 626 -21.71 -22.60 13.41
CA GLN A 626 -20.93 -21.37 13.55
C GLN A 626 -21.01 -20.89 14.99
N GLY A 627 -19.87 -20.58 15.60
CA GLY A 627 -19.75 -20.08 16.95
C GLY A 627 -18.82 -18.89 17.06
N CYS A 628 -18.70 -18.34 18.25
CA CYS A 628 -17.71 -17.30 18.53
C CYS A 628 -16.78 -17.70 19.68
N ILE A 629 -15.56 -17.21 19.66
CA ILE A 629 -14.56 -17.43 20.71
C ILE A 629 -15.10 -16.90 22.04
N GLY A 630 -14.97 -17.69 23.14
CA GLY A 630 -15.53 -17.38 24.44
C GLY A 630 -17.05 -17.55 24.54
N GLY A 631 -17.73 -17.87 23.44
CA GLY A 631 -19.18 -18.03 23.37
C GLY A 631 -19.65 -19.38 23.85
N THR A 632 -20.95 -19.49 24.16
CA THR A 632 -21.64 -20.72 24.53
C THR A 632 -22.79 -20.97 23.57
N MET A 633 -22.91 -22.19 23.07
CA MET A 633 -24.01 -22.55 22.16
C MET A 633 -24.52 -23.97 22.38
N ASP A 634 -25.73 -24.22 21.88
CA ASP A 634 -26.36 -25.52 21.81
C ASP A 634 -26.08 -26.14 20.45
N ILE A 635 -25.49 -27.32 20.43
CA ILE A 635 -25.23 -28.12 19.21
C ILE A 635 -26.27 -29.20 19.08
N PRO A 636 -27.17 -29.14 18.11
CA PRO A 636 -28.17 -30.19 17.88
C PRO A 636 -27.50 -31.40 17.21
N VAL A 637 -27.67 -32.56 17.83
CA VAL A 637 -27.33 -33.84 17.23
C VAL A 637 -28.60 -34.44 16.64
N LYS A 638 -28.55 -34.80 15.37
CA LYS A 638 -29.68 -35.30 14.57
C LYS A 638 -29.52 -36.76 14.23
N MET A 639 -30.62 -37.40 13.97
CA MET A 639 -30.64 -38.78 13.50
C MET A 639 -31.54 -38.89 12.25
N LYS A 640 -30.97 -39.40 11.17
CA LYS A 640 -31.69 -39.87 9.98
C LYS A 640 -31.83 -41.39 10.05
N ASN A 641 -33.00 -41.95 9.75
CA ASN A 641 -33.23 -43.39 9.78
C ASN A 641 -34.26 -43.80 8.72
N SER A 642 -33.96 -44.87 8.01
CA SER A 642 -34.81 -45.47 6.98
C SER A 642 -35.81 -46.51 7.53
N TYR A 643 -35.59 -46.97 8.76
CA TYR A 643 -36.43 -47.89 9.48
C TYR A 643 -36.71 -47.40 10.93
N PRO A 644 -37.69 -48.03 11.63
CA PRO A 644 -38.01 -47.61 12.99
C PRO A 644 -36.89 -47.93 13.99
N VAL A 645 -36.33 -46.87 14.61
CA VAL A 645 -35.22 -46.96 15.59
C VAL A 645 -35.77 -46.84 17.01
N ARG A 646 -35.33 -47.70 17.92
CA ARG A 646 -35.67 -47.73 19.33
C ARG A 646 -34.59 -47.23 20.27
N GLY A 647 -33.32 -47.33 19.85
CA GLY A 647 -32.16 -46.84 20.62
C GLY A 647 -31.10 -46.24 19.72
N PHE A 648 -30.25 -45.42 20.30
CA PHE A 648 -29.09 -44.89 19.63
C PHE A 648 -27.93 -44.66 20.63
N GLN A 649 -26.72 -44.76 20.12
CA GLN A 649 -25.52 -44.30 20.84
C GLN A 649 -24.61 -43.53 19.91
N PHE A 650 -23.78 -42.64 20.49
CA PHE A 650 -22.72 -41.94 19.80
C PHE A 650 -21.66 -41.42 20.76
N LYS A 651 -20.48 -41.16 20.25
CA LYS A 651 -19.42 -40.39 20.86
C LYS A 651 -19.30 -39.10 20.06
N LEU A 652 -19.51 -37.92 20.71
CA LEU A 652 -19.26 -36.62 20.10
C LEU A 652 -17.98 -36.03 20.69
N GLU A 653 -17.02 -35.72 19.85
CA GLU A 653 -15.76 -35.13 20.21
C GLU A 653 -15.67 -33.73 19.60
N MET A 654 -15.59 -32.74 20.48
CA MET A 654 -15.45 -31.35 20.12
C MET A 654 -13.96 -30.97 19.98
N PRO A 655 -13.61 -29.87 19.28
CA PRO A 655 -12.24 -29.39 19.20
C PRO A 655 -11.61 -29.12 20.57
N GLU A 656 -10.29 -29.24 20.66
CA GLU A 656 -9.54 -28.91 21.87
C GLU A 656 -9.77 -27.43 22.24
N GLY A 657 -9.94 -27.14 23.52
CA GLY A 657 -10.34 -25.82 24.02
C GLY A 657 -11.84 -25.64 24.19
N THR A 658 -12.67 -26.59 23.76
CA THR A 658 -14.11 -26.61 24.01
C THR A 658 -14.44 -27.29 25.33
N THR A 659 -15.39 -26.74 26.07
CA THR A 659 -15.95 -27.34 27.30
C THR A 659 -17.39 -27.76 27.05
N ILE A 660 -17.72 -29.02 27.30
CA ILE A 660 -19.10 -29.52 27.27
C ILE A 660 -19.74 -29.23 28.62
N ASN A 661 -20.79 -28.40 28.63
CA ASN A 661 -21.48 -27.99 29.86
C ASN A 661 -22.58 -28.97 30.28
N GLU A 662 -23.47 -29.25 29.35
CA GLU A 662 -24.62 -30.11 29.59
C GLU A 662 -25.13 -30.74 28.28
N TRP A 663 -25.97 -31.74 28.37
CA TRP A 663 -26.72 -32.29 27.24
C TRP A 663 -28.20 -32.41 27.60
N LYS A 664 -29.06 -32.39 26.59
CA LYS A 664 -30.52 -32.51 26.79
C LYS A 664 -31.09 -33.38 25.68
N LEU A 665 -31.94 -34.33 26.05
CA LEU A 665 -32.73 -35.09 25.11
C LEU A 665 -33.79 -34.21 24.46
N CYS A 666 -34.02 -34.39 23.14
CA CYS A 666 -35.01 -33.64 22.41
C CYS A 666 -36.35 -34.45 22.40
N ILE A 667 -37.45 -33.75 22.68
CA ILE A 667 -38.78 -34.35 22.71
C ILE A 667 -39.42 -34.45 21.33
N ASN A 668 -38.82 -33.79 20.32
CA ASN A 668 -39.45 -33.64 19.00
C ASN A 668 -39.64 -34.97 18.23
N ARG A 669 -38.88 -35.99 18.62
CA ARG A 669 -38.94 -37.32 18.00
C ARG A 669 -39.49 -38.40 18.91
N LEU A 670 -40.07 -38.03 20.04
CA LEU A 670 -40.80 -39.02 20.88
C LEU A 670 -42.09 -39.43 20.19
N PRO A 671 -42.48 -40.72 20.30
CA PRO A 671 -43.76 -41.20 19.78
C PRO A 671 -44.91 -40.54 20.51
N SER A 672 -46.09 -40.49 19.86
CA SER A 672 -47.30 -39.91 20.47
C SER A 672 -47.64 -40.55 21.80
N GLY A 673 -47.68 -39.72 22.88
CA GLY A 673 -47.98 -40.14 24.22
C GLY A 673 -46.78 -40.55 25.08
N ALA A 674 -45.57 -40.61 24.49
CA ALA A 674 -44.35 -40.82 25.27
C ALA A 674 -43.82 -39.51 25.83
N THR A 675 -43.06 -39.59 26.91
CA THR A 675 -42.42 -38.48 27.60
C THR A 675 -40.95 -38.75 27.79
N LEU A 676 -40.17 -37.75 28.22
CA LEU A 676 -38.72 -37.93 28.51
C LEU A 676 -38.48 -38.97 29.61
N SER A 677 -39.46 -39.20 30.51
CA SER A 677 -39.36 -40.28 31.54
C SER A 677 -39.46 -41.69 30.97
N ASP A 678 -39.89 -41.84 29.73
CA ASP A 678 -39.93 -43.13 29.04
C ASP A 678 -38.63 -43.45 28.33
N MET A 679 -37.62 -42.56 28.43
CA MET A 679 -36.28 -42.77 27.86
C MET A 679 -35.31 -43.23 28.95
N ILE A 680 -34.54 -44.26 28.67
CA ILE A 680 -33.37 -44.65 29.49
C ILE A 680 -32.16 -44.14 28.76
N ALA A 681 -31.52 -43.11 29.35
CA ALA A 681 -30.35 -42.52 28.76
C ALA A 681 -29.21 -42.40 29.78
N THR A 682 -27.99 -42.67 29.32
CA THR A 682 -26.76 -42.51 30.11
C THR A 682 -25.77 -41.71 29.33
N GLN A 683 -24.98 -40.95 30.07
CA GLN A 683 -23.90 -40.12 29.47
C GLN A 683 -22.63 -40.21 30.30
N ARG A 684 -21.52 -39.94 29.61
CA ARG A 684 -20.22 -39.67 30.21
C ARG A 684 -19.57 -38.51 29.49
N ILE A 685 -19.18 -37.50 30.22
CA ILE A 685 -18.40 -36.37 29.71
C ILE A 685 -16.95 -36.53 30.17
N ASP A 686 -16.01 -36.39 29.24
CA ASP A 686 -14.58 -36.51 29.48
C ASP A 686 -13.87 -35.38 28.68
N GLY A 687 -13.65 -34.23 29.35
CA GLY A 687 -13.10 -33.05 28.69
C GLY A 687 -14.01 -32.48 27.62
N ASN A 688 -13.52 -32.49 26.37
CA ASN A 688 -14.25 -32.04 25.18
C ASN A 688 -15.04 -33.15 24.47
N THR A 689 -15.22 -34.29 25.14
CA THR A 689 -15.88 -35.45 24.56
C THR A 689 -17.10 -35.86 25.40
N ILE A 690 -18.20 -36.19 24.73
CA ILE A 690 -19.38 -36.78 25.38
C ILE A 690 -19.75 -38.11 24.72
N TYR A 691 -20.04 -39.09 25.57
CA TYR A 691 -20.59 -40.41 25.18
C TYR A 691 -22.05 -40.42 25.59
N VAL A 692 -22.94 -40.77 24.67
CA VAL A 692 -24.38 -40.85 24.91
C VAL A 692 -24.87 -42.21 24.48
N VAL A 693 -25.66 -42.86 25.33
CA VAL A 693 -26.44 -44.07 25.01
C VAL A 693 -27.89 -43.82 25.44
N CYS A 694 -28.81 -44.00 24.53
CA CYS A 694 -30.22 -43.76 24.78
C CYS A 694 -31.09 -44.84 24.17
N THR A 695 -32.09 -45.29 24.93
CA THR A 695 -33.11 -46.24 24.43
C THR A 695 -34.48 -45.81 24.90
N LEU A 696 -35.52 -46.11 24.12
CA LEU A 696 -36.92 -45.86 24.42
C LEU A 696 -37.50 -47.06 25.18
N ASN A 697 -38.00 -46.82 26.40
CA ASN A 697 -38.68 -47.83 27.21
C ASN A 697 -40.21 -47.57 27.28
N TYR A 698 -40.84 -47.57 26.10
CA TYR A 698 -42.28 -47.30 25.94
C TYR A 698 -42.93 -48.32 25.02
N GLY A 699 -43.19 -49.52 25.57
CA GLY A 699 -43.72 -50.64 24.80
C GLY A 699 -42.86 -51.02 23.61
N ASP A 700 -43.44 -51.19 22.42
CA ASP A 700 -42.74 -51.44 21.15
C ASP A 700 -42.56 -50.16 20.35
N ALA A 701 -42.67 -49.01 20.97
CA ALA A 701 -42.57 -47.73 20.28
C ALA A 701 -41.12 -47.40 19.84
N THR A 702 -41.02 -46.66 18.75
CA THR A 702 -39.76 -46.19 18.12
C THR A 702 -39.78 -44.67 17.99
N PHE A 703 -38.62 -44.06 17.78
CA PHE A 703 -38.51 -42.64 17.53
C PHE A 703 -39.33 -42.21 16.32
N ALA A 704 -40.09 -41.13 16.47
CA ALA A 704 -40.99 -40.62 15.44
C ALA A 704 -40.22 -39.92 14.30
N GLY A 705 -40.76 -40.02 13.07
CA GLY A 705 -40.15 -39.39 11.88
C GLY A 705 -38.89 -40.11 11.40
N ASN A 706 -38.36 -39.68 10.27
CA ASN A 706 -37.23 -40.32 9.60
C ASN A 706 -35.96 -39.44 9.63
N ASP A 707 -36.07 -38.20 10.07
CA ASP A 707 -34.95 -37.26 10.22
C ASP A 707 -35.26 -36.19 11.28
N GLY A 708 -34.29 -35.73 12.00
CA GLY A 708 -34.41 -34.62 12.97
C GLY A 708 -33.60 -34.78 14.24
N GLU A 709 -33.66 -33.78 15.05
CA GLU A 709 -32.91 -33.66 16.31
C GLU A 709 -33.35 -34.72 17.35
N ILE A 710 -32.36 -35.37 17.93
CA ILE A 710 -32.54 -36.37 19.00
C ILE A 710 -32.00 -35.87 20.34
N THR A 711 -30.98 -35.03 20.33
CA THR A 711 -30.37 -34.44 21.53
C THR A 711 -29.64 -33.14 21.21
N THR A 712 -29.42 -32.32 22.23
CA THR A 712 -28.64 -31.09 22.14
C THR A 712 -27.51 -31.14 23.14
N VAL A 713 -26.31 -30.77 22.73
CA VAL A 713 -25.11 -30.67 23.55
C VAL A 713 -24.74 -29.20 23.71
N ASN A 714 -24.78 -28.69 24.93
CA ASN A 714 -24.37 -27.33 25.22
C ASN A 714 -22.86 -27.24 25.45
N VAL A 715 -22.21 -26.39 24.69
CA VAL A 715 -20.75 -26.24 24.70
C VAL A 715 -20.32 -24.78 24.87
N THR A 716 -19.16 -24.58 25.51
CA THR A 716 -18.49 -23.28 25.60
C THR A 716 -17.15 -23.36 24.87
N PHE A 717 -16.88 -22.42 23.99
CA PHE A 717 -15.60 -22.26 23.31
C PHE A 717 -14.64 -21.46 24.17
N GLY A 718 -13.42 -21.94 24.39
CA GLY A 718 -12.45 -21.25 25.23
C GLY A 718 -11.94 -19.95 24.62
N ASP A 719 -11.62 -18.98 25.46
CA ASP A 719 -11.05 -17.69 25.02
C ASP A 719 -9.67 -17.81 24.35
N ASN A 720 -9.02 -18.96 24.50
CA ASN A 720 -7.73 -19.30 23.90
C ASN A 720 -7.84 -20.01 22.55
N MET A 721 -9.05 -20.28 22.07
CA MET A 721 -9.25 -20.79 20.72
C MET A 721 -9.05 -19.66 19.70
N GLU A 722 -8.63 -20.02 18.48
CA GLU A 722 -8.43 -19.04 17.41
C GLU A 722 -9.61 -19.02 16.44
N VAL A 723 -9.75 -17.95 15.67
CA VAL A 723 -10.71 -17.89 14.57
C VAL A 723 -10.33 -18.92 13.51
N GLY A 724 -11.26 -19.75 13.10
CA GLY A 724 -10.97 -20.78 12.11
C GLY A 724 -12.02 -21.88 12.03
N SER A 725 -11.75 -22.90 11.21
CA SER A 725 -12.61 -24.06 11.03
C SER A 725 -12.05 -25.25 11.79
N TYR A 726 -12.89 -25.87 12.57
CA TYR A 726 -12.55 -26.99 13.44
C TYR A 726 -13.43 -28.19 13.15
N PRO A 727 -12.90 -29.40 13.20
CA PRO A 727 -13.70 -30.62 13.06
C PRO A 727 -14.46 -30.93 14.35
N ILE A 728 -15.70 -31.39 14.18
CA ILE A 728 -16.49 -32.07 15.20
C ILE A 728 -16.59 -33.52 14.74
N TYR A 729 -16.26 -34.48 15.61
CA TYR A 729 -16.32 -35.91 15.26
C TYR A 729 -17.47 -36.59 15.98
N LEU A 730 -18.29 -37.28 15.22
CA LEU A 730 -19.26 -38.27 15.73
C LEU A 730 -18.76 -39.65 15.37
N THR A 731 -18.43 -40.43 16.37
CA THR A 731 -17.89 -41.78 16.22
C THR A 731 -18.63 -42.76 17.11
N CYS A 732 -18.42 -44.05 16.91
CA CYS A 732 -19.15 -45.08 17.65
C CYS A 732 -20.66 -44.85 17.58
N CYS A 733 -21.16 -44.51 16.41
CA CYS A 733 -22.58 -44.26 16.16
C CYS A 733 -23.29 -45.55 15.86
N ASP A 734 -24.27 -45.93 16.70
CA ASP A 734 -25.07 -47.11 16.49
C ASP A 734 -26.53 -46.78 16.67
N VAL A 735 -27.39 -47.48 15.98
CA VAL A 735 -28.83 -47.48 16.18
C VAL A 735 -29.34 -48.89 16.35
N ALA A 736 -30.31 -49.03 17.24
CA ALA A 736 -30.97 -50.31 17.48
C ALA A 736 -32.41 -50.26 16.94
N ASP A 737 -32.84 -51.30 16.20
CA ASP A 737 -34.23 -51.43 15.73
C ASP A 737 -35.19 -51.85 16.85
N ALA A 738 -36.46 -52.00 16.53
CA ALA A 738 -37.49 -52.45 17.48
C ALA A 738 -37.28 -53.90 17.99
N ALA A 739 -36.52 -54.72 17.30
CA ALA A 739 -36.16 -56.09 17.69
C ALA A 739 -34.82 -56.15 18.43
N ALA A 740 -34.19 -55.00 18.74
CA ALA A 740 -32.89 -54.83 19.38
C ALA A 740 -31.71 -55.40 18.55
N ASN A 741 -31.85 -55.39 17.21
CA ASN A 741 -30.70 -55.60 16.36
C ASN A 741 -29.96 -54.27 16.23
N ASP A 742 -28.65 -54.26 16.52
CA ASP A 742 -27.78 -53.08 16.40
C ASP A 742 -27.25 -52.97 14.97
N GLU A 743 -27.17 -51.74 14.47
CA GLU A 743 -26.49 -51.36 13.23
C GLU A 743 -25.42 -50.31 13.55
N ASP A 744 -24.15 -50.66 13.25
CA ASP A 744 -23.03 -49.74 13.30
C ASP A 744 -23.16 -48.70 12.18
N LEU A 745 -23.26 -47.44 12.52
CA LEU A 745 -23.31 -46.37 11.56
C LEU A 745 -21.90 -45.83 11.27
N SER A 746 -21.74 -45.26 10.09
CA SER A 746 -20.48 -44.61 9.71
C SER A 746 -20.19 -43.44 10.63
N ASP A 747 -18.92 -43.28 10.99
CA ASP A 747 -18.44 -42.13 11.69
C ASP A 747 -18.65 -40.83 10.84
N ILE A 748 -19.09 -39.74 11.45
CA ILE A 748 -19.41 -38.53 10.75
C ILE A 748 -18.56 -37.36 11.31
N ARG A 749 -18.07 -36.55 10.39
CA ARG A 749 -17.37 -35.29 10.68
C ARG A 749 -18.25 -34.12 10.30
N ALA A 750 -18.54 -33.27 11.26
CA ALA A 750 -19.11 -31.94 11.02
C ALA A 750 -18.02 -30.84 11.11
N THR A 751 -18.34 -29.65 10.64
CA THR A 751 -17.45 -28.51 10.70
C THR A 751 -18.00 -27.46 11.68
N LEU A 752 -17.18 -27.03 12.64
CA LEU A 752 -17.38 -25.86 13.47
C LEU A 752 -16.56 -24.72 12.88
N VAL A 753 -17.20 -23.58 12.58
CA VAL A 753 -16.52 -22.34 12.22
C VAL A 753 -16.57 -21.42 13.43
N LEU A 754 -15.40 -21.03 13.97
CA LEU A 754 -15.28 -20.05 15.02
C LEU A 754 -14.86 -18.70 14.45
N GLU A 755 -15.55 -17.66 14.86
CA GLU A 755 -15.26 -16.27 14.54
C GLU A 755 -14.94 -15.46 15.82
N ASP A 756 -14.35 -14.29 15.66
CA ASP A 756 -14.11 -13.37 16.76
C ASP A 756 -15.39 -12.63 17.20
N PHE A 757 -16.44 -12.75 16.44
CA PHE A 757 -17.78 -12.26 16.76
C PHE A 757 -18.86 -13.10 16.04
N LEU A 758 -20.04 -13.11 16.60
CA LEU A 758 -21.22 -13.73 15.99
C LEU A 758 -21.95 -12.67 15.16
N GLN A 759 -22.08 -12.89 13.84
CA GLN A 759 -22.79 -11.96 12.97
C GLN A 759 -24.26 -11.79 13.44
N GLY A 760 -24.62 -10.54 13.72
CA GLY A 760 -25.91 -10.19 14.30
C GLY A 760 -25.95 -10.06 15.82
N ASP A 761 -24.90 -10.48 16.54
CA ASP A 761 -24.76 -10.29 18.00
C ASP A 761 -24.22 -8.87 18.32
N ALA A 762 -25.08 -7.89 18.11
CA ALA A 762 -24.71 -6.49 18.24
C ALA A 762 -24.43 -6.04 19.68
N ASN A 763 -24.95 -6.74 20.68
CA ASN A 763 -24.77 -6.45 22.08
C ASN A 763 -23.63 -7.26 22.74
N GLY A 764 -23.05 -8.22 22.01
CA GLY A 764 -21.91 -9.02 22.46
C GLY A 764 -22.25 -10.04 23.58
N ASP A 765 -23.48 -10.52 23.64
CA ASP A 765 -23.90 -11.52 24.66
C ASP A 765 -23.76 -12.98 24.16
N GLY A 766 -23.25 -13.19 22.96
CA GLY A 766 -23.04 -14.48 22.33
C GLY A 766 -24.28 -15.11 21.69
N LYS A 767 -25.35 -14.34 21.51
CA LYS A 767 -26.63 -14.82 20.94
C LYS A 767 -27.29 -13.77 20.08
N VAL A 768 -27.86 -14.16 18.96
CA VAL A 768 -28.62 -13.25 18.08
C VAL A 768 -30.08 -13.23 18.48
N ARG A 769 -30.56 -12.13 19.05
CA ARG A 769 -31.90 -11.94 19.61
C ARG A 769 -32.46 -10.54 19.37
N ILE A 770 -33.70 -10.30 19.80
CA ILE A 770 -34.34 -8.95 19.74
C ILE A 770 -33.49 -7.87 20.44
N GLY A 771 -32.72 -8.24 21.46
CA GLY A 771 -31.78 -7.36 22.14
C GLY A 771 -30.75 -6.72 21.19
N ASP A 772 -30.31 -7.46 20.20
CA ASP A 772 -29.30 -7.00 19.22
C ASP A 772 -29.90 -5.99 18.24
N ALA A 773 -31.10 -6.24 17.72
CA ALA A 773 -31.81 -5.26 16.93
C ALA A 773 -32.06 -3.98 17.73
N THR A 774 -32.35 -4.09 19.04
CA THR A 774 -32.49 -2.94 19.95
C THR A 774 -31.16 -2.23 20.17
N ALA A 775 -30.03 -2.95 20.25
CA ALA A 775 -28.70 -2.38 20.38
C ALA A 775 -28.32 -1.54 19.13
N ILE A 776 -28.62 -2.05 17.94
CA ILE A 776 -28.43 -1.31 16.68
C ILE A 776 -29.30 -0.05 16.63
N LEU A 777 -30.59 -0.14 17.00
CA LEU A 777 -31.45 1.03 17.03
C LEU A 777 -30.98 2.10 17.99
N ASN A 778 -30.49 1.68 19.19
CA ASN A 778 -29.88 2.59 20.15
C ASN A 778 -28.59 3.24 19.60
N TYR A 779 -27.74 2.50 18.93
CA TYR A 779 -26.54 3.04 18.26
C TYR A 779 -26.91 4.11 17.22
N ILE A 780 -27.91 3.84 16.37
CA ILE A 780 -28.37 4.76 15.30
C ILE A 780 -28.89 6.09 15.87
N VAL A 781 -29.53 6.06 17.04
CA VAL A 781 -30.03 7.29 17.70
C VAL A 781 -29.01 7.95 18.63
N GLY A 782 -27.75 7.46 18.63
CA GLY A 782 -26.64 8.04 19.40
C GLY A 782 -26.51 7.55 20.84
N ASN A 783 -27.27 6.54 21.25
CA ASN A 783 -27.20 5.90 22.56
C ASN A 783 -26.42 4.60 22.46
N VAL A 784 -25.10 4.69 22.31
CA VAL A 784 -24.24 3.50 22.11
C VAL A 784 -24.18 2.65 23.39
N PRO A 785 -24.62 1.36 23.34
CA PRO A 785 -24.48 0.46 24.46
C PRO A 785 -23.00 0.17 24.79
N SER A 786 -22.68 -0.05 26.06
CA SER A 786 -21.29 -0.26 26.52
C SER A 786 -20.58 -1.46 25.88
N ASN A 787 -21.33 -2.47 25.45
CA ASN A 787 -20.82 -3.71 24.86
C ASN A 787 -21.11 -3.80 23.36
N PHE A 788 -21.41 -2.69 22.69
CA PHE A 788 -21.80 -2.70 21.28
C PHE A 788 -20.68 -3.18 20.37
N LYS A 789 -20.98 -4.14 19.51
CA LYS A 789 -20.07 -4.77 18.55
C LYS A 789 -20.39 -4.28 17.14
N GLU A 790 -19.69 -3.24 16.67
CA GLU A 790 -19.94 -2.62 15.36
C GLU A 790 -19.85 -3.62 14.19
N LYS A 791 -18.85 -4.50 14.19
CA LYS A 791 -18.70 -5.53 13.15
C LYS A 791 -19.88 -6.51 13.12
N ALA A 792 -20.34 -6.96 14.28
CA ALA A 792 -21.48 -7.86 14.37
C ALA A 792 -22.80 -7.18 14.02
N ALA A 793 -22.89 -5.87 14.23
CA ALA A 793 -24.06 -5.05 13.97
C ALA A 793 -24.24 -4.69 12.47
N ASP A 794 -23.16 -4.66 11.70
CA ASP A 794 -23.18 -4.45 10.24
C ASP A 794 -23.49 -5.78 9.55
N THR A 795 -24.77 -6.13 9.51
CA THR A 795 -25.23 -7.46 9.04
C THR A 795 -25.15 -7.66 7.54
N ASN A 796 -25.01 -6.59 6.79
CA ASN A 796 -24.88 -6.62 5.32
C ASN A 796 -23.46 -6.36 4.83
N GLY A 797 -22.53 -6.00 5.76
CA GLY A 797 -21.13 -5.78 5.44
C GLY A 797 -20.85 -4.50 4.64
N ASP A 798 -21.76 -3.51 4.66
CA ASP A 798 -21.61 -2.28 3.87
C ASP A 798 -20.77 -1.20 4.60
N GLY A 799 -20.22 -1.51 5.78
CA GLY A 799 -19.44 -0.62 6.63
C GLY A 799 -20.26 0.45 7.33
N LYS A 800 -21.59 0.34 7.35
CA LYS A 800 -22.49 1.34 7.94
C LYS A 800 -23.63 0.69 8.69
N ILE A 801 -23.81 1.06 9.94
CA ILE A 801 -24.89 0.53 10.77
C ILE A 801 -26.15 1.38 10.60
N ARG A 802 -27.19 0.77 10.07
CA ARG A 802 -28.48 1.41 9.72
C ARG A 802 -29.68 0.59 10.17
N ILE A 803 -30.88 1.13 9.94
CA ILE A 803 -32.14 0.40 10.22
C ILE A 803 -32.25 -0.91 9.43
N GLY A 804 -31.61 -1.00 8.27
CA GLY A 804 -31.54 -2.23 7.47
C GLY A 804 -30.89 -3.39 8.22
N ASP A 805 -29.85 -3.13 9.00
CA ASP A 805 -29.13 -4.12 9.79
C ASP A 805 -29.97 -4.64 10.95
N ALA A 806 -30.67 -3.76 11.65
CA ALA A 806 -31.64 -4.16 12.67
C ALA A 806 -32.76 -5.04 12.07
N THR A 807 -33.21 -4.73 10.86
CA THR A 807 -34.23 -5.51 10.14
C THR A 807 -33.70 -6.87 9.73
N ALA A 808 -32.42 -6.95 9.31
CA ALA A 808 -31.76 -8.22 8.97
C ALA A 808 -31.65 -9.14 10.19
N ILE A 809 -31.32 -8.60 11.37
CA ILE A 809 -31.31 -9.37 12.63
C ILE A 809 -32.71 -9.91 12.96
N LEU A 810 -33.76 -9.09 12.83
CA LEU A 810 -35.10 -9.57 13.04
C LEU A 810 -35.49 -10.69 12.08
N ASN A 811 -35.05 -10.64 10.82
CA ASN A 811 -35.26 -11.72 9.86
C ASN A 811 -34.47 -12.99 10.24
N ILE A 812 -33.25 -12.87 10.75
CA ILE A 812 -32.47 -13.99 11.27
C ILE A 812 -33.27 -14.69 12.40
N ILE A 813 -33.78 -13.91 13.37
CA ILE A 813 -34.52 -14.43 14.52
C ILE A 813 -35.84 -15.13 14.11
N VAL A 814 -36.52 -14.62 13.10
CA VAL A 814 -37.80 -15.20 12.62
C VAL A 814 -37.55 -16.50 11.85
N ASN A 815 -36.38 -16.66 11.24
CA ASN A 815 -36.02 -17.86 10.47
C ASN A 815 -35.27 -18.91 11.29
N GLN A 816 -34.89 -18.63 12.53
CA GLN A 816 -34.43 -19.62 13.54
C GLN A 816 -35.62 -20.24 14.23
#